data_faa8af5214bcada8dffff294958d367f
#
_entry.id   faa8af5214bcada8dffff294958d367f
#
_cell.length_a   1.000
_cell.length_b   1.000
_cell.length_c   1.000
_cell.angle_alpha   90.00
_cell.angle_beta   90.00
_cell.angle_gamma   90.00
#
_symmetry.space_group_name_H-M   'P 1'
#
loop_
_entity.id
_entity.type
_entity.pdbx_description
1 polymer ?
#
loop_
_entity_poly.entity_id
_entity_poly.type
_entity_poly.pdbx_seq_one_letter_code
_entity_poly.pdbx_strand_id
1 'polypeptide(L)'
;MEIQVLGGLSVQVPARTLRLGTPKQQAIFAMLAVQPGQLVTVSELVDELWNDCPPRSAVANVLSYAANLRRAFEACPSGRGIIVRQRNGYRLDVPPELIDIFCFEAERSAGREALTAGHLDEARVLLGRAVTRWQGPMLAGIPLGPVLTARTVAAEDERLLATELLADVQLRAGRDDLAIPLLREVVARHPLREPAYALLMRALYERGDHAGALVAYDEIRARLSADLGVAPGGDIEELHRRIAIPVPTPVAVAQPGRPAWAMRDAAGAAATEQTRQLKPVDHLPRAVADFVGREDVLARLLAETRRVEERVPTVHIIDGMAGSGKTTLAVHLARRLSARYPDAVLFIDLCGHGEKNRVEPATALVTLLRQLEVPVEQVPVEFEAKVELWRRELARRRSVIVLDNAASSEQILPLLPTDPTAVVLVTSRRRLAHPDVAPSQTLPVMNPEESVDLLALTVGRARVDAEPEAAAEVVRQCGHLPLAIRLAGARLAHRRNWRLADLAEQMTAGAPALHHLAQEESTVAKAFAASYEPLPEPTRRVFRFLGLYPGKRLSPSAVAALTGLTVTEAHAALDGLVDRNLVEDLDSTRYGLHDLMRQYSVELCVRTDSPSDRRLGLGRLFDFVLEAALRVADLLEPGVVRAQVTHVWSGHPELAEALGESTAEWLETERTELVTMVRSAHEAGFYRHTWQLARSLWRFCYIRGYYEDIILTHTAALAAVEAAGDVDAMAMVNNYLASAYVRTGDNRKALDHLTRSVALSRDSRDVLSAARYRANLAAIYWWSGQLTESVELGFECLRDYKVYGNLGVPILLPNLGLALMALGRHKEALQLHRRHLAWARTNSDEFHLLNALSHIGTVRIRMGDFRQAARILVASLALRDRTGHRYAEAEVHNDLGIAYRGLGRLVDAQHEHEVARRLSIASGERHVEAAALNDLGRTLRAQGRDGEAAGMHEAALRLATRIAHPYEQGRALAGLAEHFAGIDSAEARRHWERALAIFRRMGVPERLEAERRLAET
;
A
#
# COMPACT_ATOMS: atom_id res chain seq x y z
N MET A 1 14.83 35.43 -36.12
CA MET A 1 13.49 34.80 -35.91
C MET A 1 13.53 34.14 -34.56
N GLU A 2 12.47 34.25 -33.80
CA GLU A 2 12.36 33.68 -32.45
C GLU A 2 11.00 33.03 -32.31
N ILE A 3 10.94 31.80 -31.78
CA ILE A 3 9.70 31.03 -31.63
C ILE A 3 9.46 30.89 -30.12
N GLN A 4 8.30 31.39 -29.71
CA GLN A 4 7.86 31.33 -28.33
C GLN A 4 6.78 30.25 -28.17
N VAL A 5 6.97 29.34 -27.23
CA VAL A 5 6.02 28.31 -26.81
C VAL A 5 5.77 28.34 -25.29
N LEU A 6 6.64 28.98 -24.51
CA LEU A 6 6.52 29.11 -23.06
C LEU A 6 5.56 30.26 -22.67
N GLY A 7 4.30 30.07 -23.02
CA GLY A 7 3.19 31.03 -22.96
C GLY A 7 2.29 30.84 -24.18
N GLY A 8 1.77 31.91 -24.73
CA GLY A 8 1.06 31.88 -26.01
C GLY A 8 2.02 31.60 -27.17
N LEU A 9 1.60 30.76 -28.13
CA LEU A 9 2.44 30.46 -29.31
C LEU A 9 2.60 31.72 -30.16
N SER A 10 3.85 32.16 -30.38
CA SER A 10 4.16 33.27 -31.26
C SER A 10 5.49 33.04 -32.02
N VAL A 11 5.58 33.64 -33.20
CA VAL A 11 6.80 33.66 -34.01
C VAL A 11 7.16 35.11 -34.35
N GLN A 12 8.27 35.55 -33.78
CA GLN A 12 8.81 36.88 -34.00
C GLN A 12 9.78 36.82 -35.17
N VAL A 13 9.54 37.63 -36.18
CA VAL A 13 10.48 37.88 -37.30
C VAL A 13 10.88 39.33 -37.29
N PRO A 14 12.02 39.74 -37.90
CA PRO A 14 12.40 41.15 -37.94
C PRO A 14 11.25 42.04 -38.41
N ALA A 15 10.82 42.99 -37.59
CA ALA A 15 9.77 43.96 -37.80
C ALA A 15 8.30 43.50 -37.62
N ARG A 16 7.97 42.25 -37.37
CA ARG A 16 6.58 41.84 -37.14
C ARG A 16 6.43 40.45 -36.48
N THR A 17 5.28 40.22 -35.86
CA THR A 17 4.87 38.87 -35.42
C THR A 17 4.13 38.16 -36.56
N LEU A 18 4.49 36.89 -36.83
CA LEU A 18 3.91 36.06 -37.88
C LEU A 18 2.53 35.55 -37.46
N ARG A 19 1.51 35.70 -38.30
CA ARG A 19 0.18 35.15 -38.06
C ARG A 19 0.16 33.66 -38.46
N LEU A 20 0.00 32.76 -37.49
CA LEU A 20 -0.02 31.31 -37.69
C LEU A 20 -1.40 30.74 -38.06
N GLY A 21 -2.38 31.61 -38.23
CA GLY A 21 -3.73 31.23 -38.69
C GLY A 21 -4.65 30.69 -37.60
N THR A 22 -5.44 29.65 -37.92
CA THR A 22 -6.44 29.08 -37.01
C THR A 22 -5.81 28.25 -35.87
N PRO A 23 -6.54 27.98 -34.76
CA PRO A 23 -6.02 27.18 -33.69
C PRO A 23 -5.47 25.81 -34.11
N LYS A 24 -6.06 25.15 -35.12
CA LYS A 24 -5.56 23.88 -35.66
C LYS A 24 -4.26 24.03 -36.46
N GLN A 25 -4.10 25.17 -37.16
CA GLN A 25 -2.82 25.48 -37.80
C GLN A 25 -1.74 25.78 -36.77
N GLN A 26 -2.07 26.46 -35.69
CA GLN A 26 -1.19 26.73 -34.58
C GLN A 26 -0.77 25.43 -33.89
N ALA A 27 -1.68 24.47 -33.69
CA ALA A 27 -1.37 23.15 -33.11
C ALA A 27 -0.40 22.35 -34.02
N ILE A 28 -0.60 22.38 -35.35
CA ILE A 28 0.37 21.78 -36.29
C ILE A 28 1.76 22.41 -36.11
N PHE A 29 1.82 23.75 -36.06
CA PHE A 29 3.10 24.44 -35.92
C PHE A 29 3.73 24.15 -34.56
N ALA A 30 2.95 24.12 -33.49
CA ALA A 30 3.43 23.74 -32.15
C ALA A 30 4.02 22.32 -32.14
N MET A 31 3.37 21.34 -32.79
CA MET A 31 3.90 19.97 -32.95
C MET A 31 5.26 19.94 -33.62
N LEU A 32 5.45 20.80 -34.63
CA LEU A 32 6.75 20.91 -35.31
C LEU A 32 7.79 21.66 -34.46
N ALA A 33 7.38 22.66 -33.70
CA ALA A 33 8.24 23.52 -32.89
C ALA A 33 8.79 22.78 -31.64
N VAL A 34 8.01 21.88 -31.04
CA VAL A 34 8.49 21.08 -29.89
C VAL A 34 9.39 19.91 -30.30
N GLN A 35 9.60 19.70 -31.61
CA GLN A 35 10.42 18.60 -32.17
C GLN A 35 11.21 19.11 -33.39
N PRO A 36 12.06 20.16 -33.25
CA PRO A 36 12.80 20.73 -34.37
C PRO A 36 13.73 19.66 -34.96
N GLY A 37 13.89 19.72 -36.28
CA GLY A 37 14.73 18.77 -37.01
C GLY A 37 14.15 17.37 -37.18
N GLN A 38 13.05 16.99 -36.51
CA GLN A 38 12.41 15.67 -36.63
C GLN A 38 11.24 15.67 -37.60
N LEU A 39 11.02 14.52 -38.24
CA LEU A 39 9.86 14.31 -39.12
C LEU A 39 8.60 14.05 -38.29
N VAL A 40 7.61 14.94 -38.42
CA VAL A 40 6.27 14.71 -37.89
C VAL A 40 5.37 14.24 -39.04
N THR A 41 4.82 13.05 -38.94
CA THR A 41 4.01 12.44 -39.99
C THR A 41 2.61 13.07 -40.07
N VAL A 42 1.96 12.94 -41.24
CA VAL A 42 0.58 13.38 -41.39
C VAL A 42 -0.37 12.64 -40.46
N SER A 43 -0.11 11.36 -40.16
CA SER A 43 -0.89 10.58 -39.20
C SER A 43 -0.78 11.14 -37.78
N GLU A 44 0.44 11.47 -37.33
CA GLU A 44 0.67 12.10 -36.03
C GLU A 44 -0.07 13.44 -35.92
N LEU A 45 -0.07 14.24 -36.99
CA LEU A 45 -0.80 15.50 -37.02
C LEU A 45 -2.31 15.32 -37.01
N VAL A 46 -2.84 14.30 -37.66
CA VAL A 46 -4.28 13.96 -37.61
C VAL A 46 -4.64 13.52 -36.19
N ASP A 47 -3.84 12.66 -35.60
CA ASP A 47 -4.08 12.16 -34.23
C ASP A 47 -4.03 13.30 -33.20
N GLU A 48 -3.11 14.26 -33.35
CA GLU A 48 -2.99 15.42 -32.48
C GLU A 48 -4.18 16.40 -32.62
N LEU A 49 -4.70 16.59 -33.84
CA LEU A 49 -5.72 17.60 -34.09
C LEU A 49 -7.17 17.17 -33.84
N TRP A 50 -7.47 15.86 -33.93
CA TRP A 50 -8.85 15.36 -33.85
C TRP A 50 -9.07 14.28 -32.78
N ASN A 51 -8.04 13.89 -32.07
CA ASN A 51 -8.07 13.02 -30.90
C ASN A 51 -8.97 11.76 -31.04
N ASP A 52 -10.29 11.88 -31.14
CA ASP A 52 -11.22 10.74 -31.13
C ASP A 52 -12.03 10.55 -32.41
N CYS A 53 -12.16 11.56 -33.26
CA CYS A 53 -13.03 11.49 -34.43
C CYS A 53 -12.44 12.30 -35.60
N PRO A 54 -11.42 11.79 -36.30
CA PRO A 54 -10.95 12.46 -37.51
C PRO A 54 -12.05 12.44 -38.57
N PRO A 55 -12.42 13.61 -39.15
CA PRO A 55 -13.35 13.66 -40.26
C PRO A 55 -12.74 12.92 -41.47
N ARG A 56 -13.57 12.48 -42.40
CA ARG A 56 -13.10 11.85 -43.65
C ARG A 56 -12.07 12.68 -44.41
N SER A 57 -12.15 14.01 -44.25
CA SER A 57 -11.23 14.99 -44.84
C SER A 57 -10.00 15.33 -43.99
N ALA A 58 -9.73 14.63 -42.86
CA ALA A 58 -8.67 14.98 -41.92
C ALA A 58 -7.30 15.14 -42.58
N VAL A 59 -6.89 14.16 -43.36
CA VAL A 59 -5.63 14.19 -44.12
C VAL A 59 -5.56 15.39 -45.06
N ALA A 60 -6.61 15.64 -45.81
CA ALA A 60 -6.68 16.78 -46.74
C ALA A 60 -6.61 18.12 -45.97
N ASN A 61 -7.25 18.20 -44.82
CA ASN A 61 -7.22 19.38 -43.96
C ASN A 61 -5.80 19.63 -43.42
N VAL A 62 -5.09 18.60 -42.93
CA VAL A 62 -3.69 18.71 -42.46
C VAL A 62 -2.80 19.24 -43.61
N LEU A 63 -2.91 18.65 -44.80
CA LEU A 63 -2.14 19.10 -45.97
C LEU A 63 -2.41 20.56 -46.31
N SER A 64 -3.70 21.00 -46.26
CA SER A 64 -4.10 22.40 -46.48
C SER A 64 -3.55 23.34 -45.40
N TYR A 65 -3.65 22.94 -44.12
CA TYR A 65 -3.16 23.73 -42.99
C TYR A 65 -1.63 23.89 -43.04
N ALA A 66 -0.90 22.84 -43.30
CA ALA A 66 0.54 22.88 -43.48
C ALA A 66 0.97 23.71 -44.69
N ALA A 67 0.24 23.64 -45.80
CA ALA A 67 0.49 24.51 -46.97
C ALA A 67 0.25 25.98 -46.64
N ASN A 68 -0.78 26.32 -45.85
CA ASN A 68 -1.04 27.69 -45.41
C ASN A 68 0.10 28.22 -44.51
N LEU A 69 0.55 27.38 -43.54
CA LEU A 69 1.72 27.70 -42.68
C LEU A 69 2.95 27.95 -43.54
N ARG A 70 3.27 27.07 -44.48
CA ARG A 70 4.42 27.25 -45.37
C ARG A 70 4.34 28.56 -46.15
N ARG A 71 3.19 28.92 -46.73
CA ARG A 71 2.99 30.23 -47.44
C ARG A 71 3.21 31.40 -46.48
N ALA A 72 2.73 31.32 -45.25
CA ALA A 72 2.93 32.39 -44.25
C ALA A 72 4.43 32.57 -43.94
N PHE A 73 5.21 31.51 -43.85
CA PHE A 73 6.65 31.56 -43.65
C PHE A 73 7.41 31.95 -44.89
N GLU A 74 7.04 31.49 -46.09
CA GLU A 74 7.66 31.88 -47.37
C GLU A 74 7.50 33.35 -47.70
N ALA A 75 6.47 34.01 -47.17
CA ALA A 75 6.26 35.45 -47.27
C ALA A 75 7.30 36.30 -46.49
N CYS A 76 8.17 35.68 -45.69
CA CYS A 76 9.22 36.31 -44.92
C CYS A 76 10.59 35.82 -45.43
N PRO A 77 11.56 36.69 -45.72
CA PRO A 77 12.88 36.27 -46.18
C PRO A 77 13.61 35.30 -45.21
N SER A 78 13.47 35.56 -43.92
CA SER A 78 14.04 34.70 -42.83
C SER A 78 13.24 33.44 -42.54
N GLY A 79 12.08 33.25 -43.20
CA GLY A 79 11.20 32.09 -42.99
C GLY A 79 11.19 31.10 -44.15
N ARG A 80 11.90 31.38 -45.24
CA ARG A 80 11.92 30.51 -46.42
C ARG A 80 12.57 29.17 -46.14
N GLY A 81 11.84 28.08 -46.47
CA GLY A 81 12.39 26.70 -46.33
C GLY A 81 12.39 26.14 -44.95
N ILE A 82 11.92 26.82 -43.93
CA ILE A 82 11.91 26.37 -42.51
C ILE A 82 10.94 25.18 -42.30
N ILE A 83 9.76 25.17 -42.94
CA ILE A 83 8.85 24.00 -42.89
C ILE A 83 9.09 23.16 -44.15
N VAL A 84 9.86 22.12 -44.01
CA VAL A 84 10.23 21.20 -45.08
C VAL A 84 9.19 20.09 -45.20
N ARG A 85 8.62 19.93 -46.40
CA ARG A 85 7.76 18.79 -46.71
C ARG A 85 8.61 17.55 -47.04
N GLN A 86 8.31 16.43 -46.40
CA GLN A 86 8.85 15.13 -46.74
C GLN A 86 7.74 14.18 -47.19
N ARG A 87 8.11 12.95 -47.70
CA ARG A 87 7.16 12.04 -48.35
C ARG A 87 5.91 11.76 -47.52
N ASN A 88 6.02 11.63 -46.15
CA ASN A 88 4.92 11.25 -45.26
C ASN A 88 4.62 12.33 -44.19
N GLY A 89 5.19 13.52 -44.24
CA GLY A 89 4.99 14.52 -43.17
C GLY A 89 5.74 15.82 -43.39
N TYR A 90 5.99 16.51 -42.31
CA TYR A 90 6.64 17.82 -42.25
C TYR A 90 7.72 17.82 -41.16
N ARG A 91 8.76 18.67 -41.41
CA ARG A 91 9.83 18.90 -40.45
C ARG A 91 10.08 20.39 -40.32
N LEU A 92 10.28 20.87 -39.11
CA LEU A 92 10.74 22.22 -38.84
C LEU A 92 12.25 22.27 -38.81
N ASP A 93 12.86 22.95 -39.74
CA ASP A 93 14.32 23.02 -39.94
C ASP A 93 14.83 24.35 -39.38
N VAL A 94 14.91 24.42 -38.08
CA VAL A 94 15.42 25.57 -37.32
C VAL A 94 16.34 25.11 -36.22
N PRO A 95 17.38 25.89 -35.88
CA PRO A 95 18.20 25.63 -34.70
C PRO A 95 17.34 25.65 -33.42
N PRO A 96 17.54 24.69 -32.48
CA PRO A 96 16.77 24.64 -31.21
C PRO A 96 16.90 25.95 -30.42
N GLU A 97 18.00 26.64 -30.50
CA GLU A 97 18.28 27.89 -29.78
C GLU A 97 17.36 29.06 -30.21
N LEU A 98 16.62 28.91 -31.29
CA LEU A 98 15.61 29.87 -31.70
C LEU A 98 14.24 29.62 -31.09
N ILE A 99 14.09 28.56 -30.32
CA ILE A 99 12.86 28.15 -29.65
C ILE A 99 13.05 28.26 -28.13
N ASP A 100 12.24 29.02 -27.46
CA ASP A 100 12.39 29.41 -26.06
C ASP A 100 12.44 28.21 -25.09
N ILE A 101 11.71 27.11 -25.36
CA ILE A 101 11.73 25.91 -24.51
C ILE A 101 13.11 25.24 -24.50
N PHE A 102 13.81 25.16 -25.62
CA PHE A 102 15.15 24.54 -25.65
C PHE A 102 16.21 25.46 -25.01
N CYS A 103 16.02 26.79 -25.12
CA CYS A 103 16.83 27.76 -24.38
C CYS A 103 16.62 27.60 -22.87
N PHE A 104 15.37 27.43 -22.43
CA PHE A 104 15.01 27.17 -21.03
C PHE A 104 15.68 25.88 -20.51
N GLU A 105 15.57 24.79 -21.27
CA GLU A 105 16.17 23.50 -20.89
C GLU A 105 17.70 23.59 -20.76
N ALA A 106 18.36 24.26 -21.71
CA ALA A 106 19.80 24.49 -21.69
C ALA A 106 20.24 25.36 -20.51
N GLU A 107 19.56 26.48 -20.26
CA GLU A 107 19.84 27.40 -19.15
C GLU A 107 19.59 26.74 -17.79
N ARG A 108 18.53 25.94 -17.65
CA ARG A 108 18.24 25.17 -16.44
C ARG A 108 19.29 24.11 -16.17
N SER A 109 19.73 23.37 -17.21
CA SER A 109 20.77 22.34 -17.05
C SER A 109 22.10 22.96 -16.65
N ALA A 110 22.52 24.00 -17.35
CA ALA A 110 23.74 24.72 -17.03
C ALA A 110 23.68 25.38 -15.64
N GLY A 111 22.55 25.93 -15.25
CA GLY A 111 22.32 26.50 -13.92
C GLY A 111 22.41 25.46 -12.80
N ARG A 112 21.90 24.24 -13.01
CA ARG A 112 22.04 23.12 -12.07
C ARG A 112 23.50 22.65 -11.97
N GLU A 113 24.21 22.56 -13.09
CA GLU A 113 25.62 22.20 -13.12
C GLU A 113 26.47 23.24 -12.37
N ALA A 114 26.23 24.55 -12.62
CA ALA A 114 26.88 25.63 -11.89
C ALA A 114 26.59 25.59 -10.38
N LEU A 115 25.35 25.28 -9.98
CA LEU A 115 24.97 25.09 -8.57
C LEU A 115 25.73 23.92 -7.94
N THR A 116 25.82 22.80 -8.63
CA THR A 116 26.57 21.62 -8.19
C THR A 116 28.07 21.90 -8.05
N ALA A 117 28.62 22.71 -8.97
CA ALA A 117 30.01 23.16 -8.92
C ALA A 117 30.28 24.25 -7.86
N GLY A 118 29.21 24.76 -7.19
CA GLY A 118 29.32 25.80 -6.17
C GLY A 118 29.41 27.23 -6.73
N HIS A 119 29.21 27.44 -8.03
CA HIS A 119 29.26 28.75 -8.70
C HIS A 119 27.88 29.46 -8.56
N LEU A 120 27.57 29.94 -7.35
CA LEU A 120 26.23 30.45 -7.01
C LEU A 120 25.79 31.65 -7.88
N ASP A 121 26.65 32.58 -8.21
CA ASP A 121 26.30 33.73 -9.05
C ASP A 121 25.96 33.32 -10.50
N GLU A 122 26.69 32.42 -11.07
CA GLU A 122 26.44 31.87 -12.39
C GLU A 122 25.15 31.06 -12.41
N ALA A 123 24.95 30.19 -11.44
CA ALA A 123 23.70 29.43 -11.25
C ALA A 123 22.48 30.37 -11.14
N ARG A 124 22.61 31.44 -10.36
CA ARG A 124 21.55 32.45 -10.18
C ARG A 124 21.18 33.14 -11.49
N VAL A 125 22.17 33.53 -12.30
CA VAL A 125 21.93 34.19 -13.59
C VAL A 125 21.23 33.25 -14.56
N LEU A 126 21.72 32.01 -14.67
CA LEU A 126 21.20 31.02 -15.61
C LEU A 126 19.78 30.56 -15.23
N LEU A 127 19.56 30.20 -13.96
CA LEU A 127 18.22 29.80 -13.46
C LEU A 127 17.24 30.97 -13.49
N GLY A 128 17.70 32.17 -13.18
CA GLY A 128 16.89 33.38 -13.30
C GLY A 128 16.42 33.63 -14.73
N ARG A 129 17.32 33.49 -15.72
CA ARG A 129 16.95 33.57 -17.14
C ARG A 129 15.96 32.49 -17.54
N ALA A 130 16.20 31.25 -17.12
CA ALA A 130 15.33 30.12 -17.40
C ALA A 130 13.91 30.40 -16.90
N VAL A 131 13.73 30.80 -15.64
CA VAL A 131 12.40 31.08 -15.05
C VAL A 131 11.73 32.28 -15.73
N THR A 132 12.46 33.34 -16.07
CA THR A 132 11.89 34.54 -16.71
C THR A 132 11.48 34.35 -18.17
N ARG A 133 11.87 33.26 -18.83
CA ARG A 133 11.39 32.91 -20.18
C ARG A 133 9.89 32.57 -20.21
N TRP A 134 9.35 32.17 -19.08
CA TRP A 134 7.95 31.80 -18.97
C TRP A 134 7.04 33.02 -18.86
N GLN A 135 6.19 33.20 -19.87
CA GLN A 135 5.21 34.30 -19.93
C GLN A 135 3.78 33.84 -19.59
N GLY A 136 3.60 32.54 -19.27
CA GLY A 136 2.33 31.92 -18.94
C GLY A 136 2.36 30.41 -19.14
N PRO A 137 1.21 29.72 -19.05
CA PRO A 137 1.16 28.27 -19.36
C PRO A 137 1.64 28.01 -20.79
N MET A 138 2.45 26.96 -20.97
CA MET A 138 2.98 26.59 -22.28
C MET A 138 1.84 26.36 -23.29
N LEU A 139 1.97 26.92 -24.50
CA LEU A 139 0.99 26.83 -25.60
C LEU A 139 -0.43 27.29 -25.19
N ALA A 140 -0.53 28.31 -24.34
CA ALA A 140 -1.80 28.82 -23.86
C ALA A 140 -2.74 29.20 -25.05
N GLY A 141 -4.00 28.72 -24.96
CA GLY A 141 -5.04 29.04 -25.97
C GLY A 141 -5.03 28.15 -27.21
N ILE A 142 -4.15 27.12 -27.27
CA ILE A 142 -4.11 26.15 -28.37
C ILE A 142 -4.78 24.84 -27.95
N PRO A 143 -5.62 24.21 -28.79
CA PRO A 143 -6.13 22.87 -28.50
C PRO A 143 -4.97 21.86 -28.53
N LEU A 144 -4.70 21.24 -27.41
CA LEU A 144 -3.62 20.29 -27.24
C LEU A 144 -4.15 18.85 -27.45
N GLY A 145 -3.51 18.09 -28.30
CA GLY A 145 -3.66 16.66 -28.39
C GLY A 145 -2.69 15.91 -27.47
N PRO A 146 -2.54 14.58 -27.63
CA PRO A 146 -1.77 13.76 -26.70
C PRO A 146 -0.31 14.18 -26.54
N VAL A 147 0.37 14.47 -27.67
CA VAL A 147 1.80 14.79 -27.68
C VAL A 147 2.09 16.15 -27.06
N LEU A 148 1.35 17.17 -27.47
CA LEU A 148 1.52 18.54 -26.94
C LEU A 148 1.14 18.60 -25.45
N THR A 149 0.10 17.85 -25.01
CA THR A 149 -0.26 17.77 -23.60
C THR A 149 0.88 17.19 -22.76
N ALA A 150 1.42 16.05 -23.17
CA ALA A 150 2.53 15.42 -22.44
C ALA A 150 3.74 16.35 -22.36
N ARG A 151 4.04 17.05 -23.47
CA ARG A 151 5.16 18.02 -23.53
C ARG A 151 4.93 19.23 -22.63
N THR A 152 3.70 19.76 -22.62
CA THR A 152 3.32 20.92 -21.79
C THR A 152 3.43 20.59 -20.32
N VAL A 153 2.93 19.43 -19.92
CA VAL A 153 3.00 18.96 -18.54
C VAL A 153 4.45 18.79 -18.10
N ALA A 154 5.27 18.10 -18.89
CA ALA A 154 6.71 17.93 -18.57
C ALA A 154 7.43 19.28 -18.44
N ALA A 155 7.16 20.23 -19.32
CA ALA A 155 7.78 21.55 -19.28
C ALA A 155 7.38 22.37 -18.06
N GLU A 156 6.10 22.31 -17.62
CA GLU A 156 5.64 23.00 -16.40
C GLU A 156 6.35 22.48 -15.14
N ASP A 157 6.66 21.19 -15.08
CA ASP A 157 7.41 20.66 -13.95
C ASP A 157 8.89 21.05 -13.95
N GLU A 158 9.48 21.04 -15.13
CA GLU A 158 10.84 21.54 -15.25
C GLU A 158 10.92 23.02 -14.85
N ARG A 159 9.85 23.80 -15.09
CA ARG A 159 9.70 25.15 -14.58
C ARG A 159 9.67 25.21 -13.05
N LEU A 160 8.86 24.37 -12.42
CA LEU A 160 8.78 24.29 -10.96
C LEU A 160 10.13 23.92 -10.35
N LEU A 161 10.79 22.91 -10.91
CA LEU A 161 12.13 22.49 -10.47
C LEU A 161 13.14 23.63 -10.64
N ALA A 162 13.12 24.36 -11.77
CA ALA A 162 13.98 25.52 -11.99
C ALA A 162 13.73 26.62 -10.96
N THR A 163 12.46 26.85 -10.61
CA THR A 163 12.07 27.84 -9.59
C THR A 163 12.55 27.45 -8.19
N GLU A 164 12.44 26.16 -7.82
CA GLU A 164 12.97 25.63 -6.57
C GLU A 164 14.49 25.73 -6.51
N LEU A 165 15.19 25.38 -7.59
CA LEU A 165 16.66 25.53 -7.67
C LEU A 165 17.07 26.99 -7.56
N LEU A 166 16.34 27.91 -8.22
CA LEU A 166 16.60 29.35 -8.10
C LEU A 166 16.41 29.83 -6.67
N ALA A 167 15.36 29.38 -5.99
CA ALA A 167 15.11 29.71 -4.60
C ALA A 167 16.23 29.16 -3.69
N ASP A 168 16.69 27.92 -3.89
CA ASP A 168 17.81 27.35 -3.14
C ASP A 168 19.12 28.13 -3.36
N VAL A 169 19.41 28.54 -4.58
CA VAL A 169 20.54 29.42 -4.89
C VAL A 169 20.43 30.76 -4.18
N GLN A 170 19.24 31.38 -4.17
CA GLN A 170 19.02 32.66 -3.47
C GLN A 170 19.24 32.51 -1.96
N LEU A 171 18.74 31.40 -1.35
CA LEU A 171 18.95 31.09 0.07
C LEU A 171 20.43 30.93 0.40
N ARG A 172 21.17 30.14 -0.40
CA ARG A 172 22.62 29.94 -0.22
C ARG A 172 23.43 31.23 -0.39
N ALA A 173 22.89 32.18 -1.15
CA ALA A 173 23.45 33.52 -1.33
C ALA A 173 23.01 34.53 -0.27
N GLY A 174 22.25 34.12 0.76
CA GLY A 174 21.72 34.99 1.84
C GLY A 174 20.64 35.97 1.36
N ARG A 175 19.91 35.66 0.30
CA ARG A 175 18.88 36.53 -0.31
C ARG A 175 17.48 35.96 -0.08
N ASP A 176 17.11 35.78 1.20
CA ASP A 176 15.82 35.20 1.62
C ASP A 176 14.63 36.06 1.16
N ASP A 177 14.84 37.38 1.04
CA ASP A 177 13.86 38.35 0.53
C ASP A 177 13.38 38.04 -0.89
N LEU A 178 14.22 37.40 -1.72
CA LEU A 178 13.88 36.98 -3.07
C LEU A 178 13.37 35.54 -3.12
N ALA A 179 13.85 34.64 -2.27
CA ALA A 179 13.45 33.25 -2.25
C ALA A 179 12.03 33.04 -1.71
N ILE A 180 11.67 33.72 -0.62
CA ILE A 180 10.36 33.53 0.05
C ILE A 180 9.17 33.84 -0.87
N PRO A 181 9.12 34.96 -1.63
CA PRO A 181 8.02 35.22 -2.56
C PRO A 181 7.88 34.16 -3.65
N LEU A 182 9.00 33.68 -4.22
CA LEU A 182 9.00 32.61 -5.23
C LEU A 182 8.41 31.32 -4.65
N LEU A 183 8.84 30.93 -3.47
CA LEU A 183 8.38 29.70 -2.80
C LEU A 183 6.90 29.80 -2.39
N ARG A 184 6.46 30.98 -1.91
CA ARG A 184 5.03 31.21 -1.58
C ARG A 184 4.14 31.12 -2.82
N GLU A 185 4.60 31.57 -3.98
CA GLU A 185 3.87 31.42 -5.24
C GLU A 185 3.79 29.94 -5.64
N VAL A 186 4.88 29.17 -5.48
CA VAL A 186 4.90 27.74 -5.77
C VAL A 186 3.94 26.97 -4.85
N VAL A 187 4.01 27.16 -3.54
CA VAL A 187 3.14 26.43 -2.58
C VAL A 187 1.67 26.82 -2.70
N ALA A 188 1.36 28.05 -3.11
CA ALA A 188 -0.01 28.49 -3.34
C ALA A 188 -0.64 27.81 -4.56
N ARG A 189 0.13 27.57 -5.63
CA ARG A 189 -0.32 26.90 -6.86
C ARG A 189 -0.22 25.38 -6.78
N HIS A 190 0.74 24.86 -6.02
CA HIS A 190 1.04 23.44 -5.85
C HIS A 190 1.09 23.07 -4.36
N PRO A 191 -0.06 23.00 -3.69
CA PRO A 191 -0.17 22.92 -2.23
C PRO A 191 0.33 21.62 -1.61
N LEU A 192 0.61 20.58 -2.41
CA LEU A 192 1.14 19.30 -1.96
C LEU A 192 2.63 19.11 -2.29
N ARG A 193 3.31 20.17 -2.75
CA ARG A 193 4.70 20.09 -3.20
C ARG A 193 5.67 20.25 -2.02
N GLU A 194 6.00 19.15 -1.38
CA GLU A 194 6.86 19.07 -0.19
C GLU A 194 8.23 19.74 -0.35
N PRO A 195 9.00 19.59 -1.45
CA PRO A 195 10.28 20.27 -1.62
C PRO A 195 10.18 21.79 -1.50
N ALA A 196 9.12 22.39 -2.04
CA ALA A 196 8.91 23.84 -1.95
C ALA A 196 8.61 24.29 -0.51
N TYR A 197 7.83 23.51 0.24
CA TYR A 197 7.59 23.77 1.68
C TYR A 197 8.86 23.61 2.50
N ALA A 198 9.68 22.60 2.26
CA ALA A 198 10.95 22.42 2.94
C ALA A 198 11.89 23.63 2.75
N LEU A 199 11.98 24.13 1.51
CA LEU A 199 12.74 25.34 1.20
C LEU A 199 12.13 26.58 1.86
N LEU A 200 10.80 26.73 1.86
CA LEU A 200 10.10 27.84 2.49
C LEU A 200 10.29 27.87 4.01
N MET A 201 10.16 26.71 4.66
CA MET A 201 10.41 26.57 6.10
C MET A 201 11.86 26.95 6.44
N ARG A 202 12.84 26.46 5.65
CA ARG A 202 14.24 26.80 5.81
C ARG A 202 14.48 28.31 5.65
N ALA A 203 13.90 28.92 4.60
CA ALA A 203 14.01 30.36 4.33
C ALA A 203 13.46 31.22 5.47
N LEU A 204 12.29 30.85 5.99
CA LEU A 204 11.65 31.54 7.12
C LEU A 204 12.47 31.37 8.40
N TYR A 205 12.99 30.17 8.66
CA TYR A 205 13.84 29.86 9.81
C TYR A 205 15.15 30.65 9.79
N GLU A 206 15.89 30.66 8.67
CA GLU A 206 17.14 31.38 8.50
C GLU A 206 16.96 32.91 8.64
N ARG A 207 15.78 33.41 8.23
CA ARG A 207 15.36 34.80 8.43
C ARG A 207 14.97 35.13 9.89
N GLY A 208 14.84 34.13 10.78
CA GLY A 208 14.41 34.30 12.16
C GLY A 208 12.87 34.27 12.35
N ASP A 209 12.11 34.01 11.31
CA ASP A 209 10.64 33.86 11.40
C ASP A 209 10.27 32.40 11.71
N HIS A 210 10.58 32.00 12.95
CA HIS A 210 10.30 30.65 13.46
C HIS A 210 8.80 30.33 13.44
N ALA A 211 7.96 31.32 13.75
CA ALA A 211 6.51 31.14 13.76
C ALA A 211 5.98 30.90 12.34
N GLY A 212 6.46 31.69 11.37
CA GLY A 212 6.10 31.47 9.95
C GLY A 212 6.55 30.12 9.41
N ALA A 213 7.72 29.61 9.85
CA ALA A 213 8.21 28.30 9.47
C ALA A 213 7.32 27.16 10.03
N LEU A 214 6.88 27.26 11.28
CA LEU A 214 5.95 26.31 11.91
C LEU A 214 4.56 26.35 11.24
N VAL A 215 4.06 27.54 10.90
CA VAL A 215 2.79 27.69 10.16
C VAL A 215 2.88 27.00 8.79
N ALA A 216 4.00 27.15 8.07
CA ALA A 216 4.20 26.47 6.78
C ALA A 216 4.23 24.94 6.95
N TYR A 217 4.81 24.45 8.04
CA TYR A 217 4.75 23.02 8.39
C TYR A 217 3.32 22.54 8.67
N ASP A 218 2.58 23.25 9.52
CA ASP A 218 1.20 22.89 9.84
C ASP A 218 0.29 22.94 8.60
N GLU A 219 0.55 23.87 7.67
CA GLU A 219 -0.19 23.99 6.43
C GLU A 219 0.05 22.76 5.52
N ILE A 220 1.30 22.36 5.27
CA ILE A 220 1.59 21.18 4.45
C ILE A 220 1.11 19.90 5.13
N ARG A 221 1.32 19.77 6.44
CA ARG A 221 0.84 18.63 7.22
C ARG A 221 -0.68 18.48 7.15
N ALA A 222 -1.42 19.58 7.35
CA ALA A 222 -2.87 19.57 7.27
C ALA A 222 -3.36 19.18 5.87
N ARG A 223 -2.72 19.69 4.81
CA ARG A 223 -3.07 19.39 3.42
C ARG A 223 -2.71 17.95 3.03
N LEU A 224 -1.50 17.49 3.35
CA LEU A 224 -1.11 16.08 3.10
C LEU A 224 -2.01 15.11 3.86
N SER A 225 -2.37 15.45 5.10
CA SER A 225 -3.32 14.66 5.87
C SER A 225 -4.74 14.71 5.29
N ALA A 226 -5.23 15.88 4.86
CA ALA A 226 -6.57 16.05 4.32
C ALA A 226 -6.72 15.46 2.91
N ASP A 227 -5.73 15.71 2.03
CA ASP A 227 -5.84 15.36 0.61
C ASP A 227 -5.29 13.96 0.29
N LEU A 228 -4.28 13.49 1.04
CA LEU A 228 -3.58 12.23 0.77
C LEU A 228 -3.58 11.25 1.95
N GLY A 229 -3.94 11.70 3.15
CA GLY A 229 -3.92 10.86 4.37
C GLY A 229 -2.51 10.46 4.82
N VAL A 230 -1.48 11.22 4.45
CA VAL A 230 -0.08 10.93 4.79
C VAL A 230 0.52 12.05 5.65
N ALA A 231 1.53 11.71 6.46
CA ALA A 231 2.35 12.70 7.14
C ALA A 231 3.39 13.30 6.17
N PRO A 232 3.93 14.51 6.44
CA PRO A 232 5.03 15.07 5.68
C PRO A 232 6.24 14.15 5.62
N GLY A 233 6.98 14.22 4.52
CA GLY A 233 8.20 13.44 4.31
C GLY A 233 9.28 13.72 5.37
N GLY A 234 10.20 12.74 5.56
CA GLY A 234 11.21 12.79 6.62
C GLY A 234 12.05 14.05 6.65
N ASP A 235 12.32 14.70 5.52
CA ASP A 235 13.11 15.93 5.44
C ASP A 235 12.35 17.12 6.07
N ILE A 236 11.05 17.22 5.86
CA ILE A 236 10.19 18.24 6.47
C ILE A 236 10.04 17.99 7.96
N GLU A 237 9.81 16.73 8.38
CA GLU A 237 9.73 16.33 9.79
C GLU A 237 11.02 16.62 10.55
N GLU A 238 12.18 16.33 9.95
CA GLU A 238 13.48 16.63 10.54
C GLU A 238 13.69 18.14 10.67
N LEU A 239 13.31 18.91 9.65
CA LEU A 239 13.39 20.36 9.69
C LEU A 239 12.45 20.95 10.75
N HIS A 240 11.22 20.46 10.85
CA HIS A 240 10.27 20.82 11.91
C HIS A 240 10.84 20.54 13.31
N ARG A 241 11.41 19.35 13.53
CA ARG A 241 12.02 18.98 14.82
C ARG A 241 13.17 19.93 15.19
N ARG A 242 13.98 20.33 14.22
CA ARG A 242 15.06 21.31 14.45
C ARG A 242 14.55 22.71 14.78
N ILE A 243 13.45 23.14 14.19
CA ILE A 243 12.83 24.45 14.44
C ILE A 243 12.10 24.47 15.79
N ALA A 244 11.50 23.33 16.20
CA ALA A 244 10.69 23.23 17.43
C ALA A 244 11.51 23.08 18.73
N ILE A 245 12.82 22.79 18.66
CA ILE A 245 13.68 22.69 19.84
C ILE A 245 14.11 24.11 20.30
N PRO A 246 13.82 24.55 21.55
CA PRO A 246 14.30 25.83 22.05
C PRO A 246 15.83 25.83 22.15
N VAL A 247 16.49 26.78 21.49
CA VAL A 247 17.94 26.92 21.53
C VAL A 247 18.34 27.63 22.84
N PRO A 248 19.26 27.07 23.68
CA PRO A 248 19.92 27.84 24.72
C PRO A 248 20.88 28.83 24.07
N THR A 249 20.92 30.06 24.57
CA THR A 249 21.73 31.22 24.11
C THR A 249 23.22 30.86 23.98
N PRO A 250 23.91 31.29 22.92
CA PRO A 250 25.26 30.84 22.60
C PRO A 250 26.34 31.56 23.41
N VAL A 251 27.28 30.76 23.90
CA VAL A 251 28.66 31.25 24.24
C VAL A 251 29.53 31.01 23.01
N ALA A 252 30.32 32.00 22.67
CA ALA A 252 31.05 32.20 21.45
C ALA A 252 32.18 31.18 21.16
N VAL A 253 32.41 31.00 19.86
CA VAL A 253 33.64 30.71 19.11
C VAL A 253 34.09 29.26 18.97
N ALA A 254 33.91 28.74 17.77
CA ALA A 254 34.99 28.15 16.92
C ALA A 254 34.42 27.88 15.52
N GLN A 255 35.20 28.17 14.50
CA GLN A 255 34.89 28.09 13.08
C GLN A 255 34.54 26.65 12.62
N PRO A 256 33.60 26.48 11.67
CA PRO A 256 33.11 25.17 11.28
C PRO A 256 33.99 24.50 10.25
N GLY A 257 34.33 23.24 10.56
CA GLY A 257 34.83 22.31 9.57
C GLY A 257 33.70 21.97 8.56
N ARG A 258 34.06 21.84 7.31
CA ARG A 258 33.21 21.51 6.17
C ARG A 258 32.35 20.26 6.44
N PRO A 259 31.06 20.27 6.11
CA PRO A 259 30.22 19.08 6.19
C PRO A 259 30.61 18.02 5.16
N ALA A 260 30.63 16.77 5.60
CA ALA A 260 31.14 15.59 4.89
C ALA A 260 30.29 15.06 3.71
N TRP A 261 29.34 15.85 3.18
CA TRP A 261 28.54 15.40 2.02
C TRP A 261 29.07 15.88 0.65
N ALA A 262 30.12 16.72 0.61
CA ALA A 262 30.63 17.34 -0.62
C ALA A 262 31.73 16.54 -1.35
N MET A 263 31.89 15.24 -1.02
CA MET A 263 32.85 14.39 -1.75
C MET A 263 32.27 13.00 -2.04
N ARG A 264 31.37 12.92 -2.99
CA ARG A 264 31.08 11.67 -3.70
C ARG A 264 30.38 11.93 -5.02
N ASP A 265 31.11 12.45 -5.98
CA ASP A 265 30.82 12.25 -7.39
C ASP A 265 32.14 12.28 -8.14
N ALA A 266 32.64 11.13 -8.49
CA ALA A 266 33.41 10.73 -9.66
C ALA A 266 34.21 9.47 -9.36
N ALA A 267 33.61 8.34 -9.52
CA ALA A 267 34.30 7.12 -9.99
C ALA A 267 33.27 6.00 -10.22
N GLY A 268 33.11 5.63 -11.48
CA GLY A 268 32.94 4.26 -11.93
C GLY A 268 31.61 3.57 -11.57
N ALA A 269 30.79 3.42 -12.60
CA ALA A 269 29.78 2.39 -12.67
C ALA A 269 30.37 1.01 -12.33
N ALA A 270 30.12 0.56 -11.10
CA ALA A 270 30.16 -0.83 -10.68
C ALA A 270 29.17 -0.96 -9.53
N ALA A 271 28.26 -1.90 -9.66
CA ALA A 271 27.20 -2.21 -8.71
C ALA A 271 27.69 -2.16 -7.26
N THR A 272 27.25 -1.17 -6.52
CA THR A 272 27.33 -1.19 -5.07
C THR A 272 25.91 -1.03 -4.56
N GLU A 273 25.34 -2.12 -4.05
CA GLU A 273 24.18 -2.08 -3.15
C GLU A 273 24.44 -1.00 -2.10
N GLN A 274 23.73 0.11 -2.21
CA GLN A 274 23.74 1.11 -1.15
C GLN A 274 23.16 0.44 0.10
N THR A 275 23.99 0.19 1.08
CA THR A 275 23.61 -0.18 2.44
C THR A 275 22.78 0.97 2.99
N ARG A 276 21.46 0.88 2.82
CA ARG A 276 20.52 1.75 3.51
C ARG A 276 20.80 1.57 4.99
N GLN A 277 21.22 2.61 5.69
CA GLN A 277 21.29 2.56 7.16
C GLN A 277 19.89 2.27 7.67
N LEU A 278 19.67 1.03 8.10
CA LEU A 278 18.41 0.56 8.64
C LEU A 278 18.19 1.28 9.98
N LYS A 279 17.06 1.95 10.14
CA LYS A 279 16.67 2.53 11.43
C LYS A 279 16.31 1.39 12.38
N PRO A 280 16.80 1.42 13.64
CA PRO A 280 16.35 0.47 14.66
C PRO A 280 14.84 0.61 14.90
N VAL A 281 14.14 -0.52 14.97
CA VAL A 281 12.70 -0.58 15.26
C VAL A 281 12.45 -1.40 16.51
N ASP A 282 11.57 -0.94 17.41
CA ASP A 282 11.17 -1.64 18.64
C ASP A 282 9.65 -1.62 18.77
N HIS A 283 9.02 -2.80 18.65
CA HIS A 283 7.58 -3.02 18.74
C HIS A 283 7.18 -3.88 19.94
N LEU A 284 8.07 -4.01 20.95
CA LEU A 284 7.72 -4.78 22.15
C LEU A 284 6.64 -4.07 22.97
N PRO A 285 5.70 -4.81 23.55
CA PRO A 285 4.82 -4.28 24.57
C PRO A 285 5.59 -3.81 25.79
N ARG A 286 4.95 -2.95 26.59
CA ARG A 286 5.52 -2.44 27.84
C ARG A 286 5.92 -3.60 28.76
N ALA A 287 7.16 -3.60 29.24
CA ALA A 287 7.62 -4.59 30.19
C ALA A 287 7.00 -4.34 31.57
N VAL A 288 6.67 -5.41 32.31
CA VAL A 288 6.27 -5.30 33.71
C VAL A 288 7.48 -4.87 34.55
N ALA A 289 7.27 -3.87 35.43
CA ALA A 289 8.33 -3.32 36.25
C ALA A 289 8.78 -4.27 37.40
N ASP A 290 7.92 -5.21 37.78
CA ASP A 290 8.04 -6.10 38.94
C ASP A 290 8.27 -7.56 38.50
N PHE A 291 9.11 -7.80 37.48
CA PHE A 291 9.49 -9.13 37.09
C PHE A 291 10.37 -9.78 38.15
N VAL A 292 9.94 -10.93 38.68
CA VAL A 292 10.60 -11.71 39.76
C VAL A 292 10.64 -13.18 39.39
N GLY A 293 11.71 -13.82 39.83
CA GLY A 293 11.95 -15.25 39.67
C GLY A 293 12.30 -15.61 38.23
N ARG A 294 12.32 -16.92 37.97
CA ARG A 294 12.65 -17.45 36.63
C ARG A 294 14.10 -17.21 36.18
N GLU A 295 15.00 -16.77 37.07
CA GLU A 295 16.39 -16.47 36.70
C GLU A 295 17.12 -17.70 36.13
N ASP A 296 16.80 -18.91 36.57
CA ASP A 296 17.32 -20.16 36.04
C ASP A 296 16.90 -20.42 34.60
N VAL A 297 15.60 -20.12 34.28
CA VAL A 297 15.06 -20.26 32.94
C VAL A 297 15.67 -19.19 32.01
N LEU A 298 15.77 -17.95 32.49
CA LEU A 298 16.39 -16.85 31.75
C LEU A 298 17.87 -17.11 31.49
N ALA A 299 18.63 -17.55 32.51
CA ALA A 299 20.04 -17.83 32.36
C ALA A 299 20.31 -18.96 31.35
N ARG A 300 19.47 -20.00 31.36
CA ARG A 300 19.53 -21.10 30.40
C ARG A 300 19.24 -20.65 28.99
N LEU A 301 18.14 -19.93 28.75
CA LEU A 301 17.75 -19.41 27.43
C LEU A 301 18.80 -18.44 26.86
N LEU A 302 19.36 -17.58 27.71
CA LEU A 302 20.46 -16.68 27.33
C LEU A 302 21.76 -17.46 27.02
N ALA A 303 22.05 -18.53 27.77
CA ALA A 303 23.22 -19.37 27.52
C ALA A 303 23.07 -20.16 26.21
N GLU A 304 21.89 -20.69 25.94
CA GLU A 304 21.58 -21.38 24.69
C GLU A 304 21.69 -20.43 23.49
N THR A 305 21.18 -19.18 23.60
CA THR A 305 21.34 -18.16 22.56
C THR A 305 22.82 -17.81 22.30
N ARG A 306 23.71 -17.99 23.28
CA ARG A 306 25.15 -17.75 23.12
C ARG A 306 25.92 -18.94 22.53
N ARG A 307 25.41 -20.17 22.65
CA ARG A 307 26.07 -21.41 22.26
C ARG A 307 25.78 -21.86 20.83
N VAL A 308 24.73 -21.32 20.20
CA VAL A 308 24.37 -21.70 18.82
C VAL A 308 25.47 -21.25 17.88
N GLU A 309 26.06 -22.20 17.16
CA GLU A 309 27.04 -21.98 16.11
C GLU A 309 26.44 -21.02 15.05
N GLU A 310 27.25 -20.16 14.44
CA GLU A 310 26.90 -19.06 13.53
C GLU A 310 26.15 -19.48 12.23
N ARG A 311 25.52 -20.64 12.19
CA ARG A 311 24.95 -21.23 10.97
C ARG A 311 23.43 -21.47 10.97
N VAL A 312 22.76 -21.36 12.12
CA VAL A 312 21.32 -21.67 12.24
C VAL A 312 20.63 -20.62 13.11
N PRO A 313 19.42 -20.15 12.74
CA PRO A 313 18.67 -19.21 13.58
C PRO A 313 18.29 -19.84 14.92
N THR A 314 18.37 -19.06 15.98
CA THR A 314 17.99 -19.52 17.32
C THR A 314 16.48 -19.37 17.51
N VAL A 315 15.78 -20.48 17.75
CA VAL A 315 14.35 -20.48 18.05
C VAL A 315 14.13 -21.05 19.44
N HIS A 316 13.52 -20.29 20.34
CA HIS A 316 13.11 -20.75 21.68
C HIS A 316 11.59 -20.86 21.72
N ILE A 317 11.06 -22.04 22.07
CA ILE A 317 9.64 -22.26 22.28
C ILE A 317 9.36 -22.43 23.77
N ILE A 318 8.51 -21.55 24.30
CA ILE A 318 8.10 -21.56 25.70
C ILE A 318 6.64 -21.98 25.76
N ASP A 319 6.38 -23.20 26.21
CA ASP A 319 5.01 -23.65 26.44
C ASP A 319 4.65 -23.63 27.94
N GLY A 320 3.38 -23.84 28.25
CA GLY A 320 2.89 -23.95 29.62
C GLY A 320 1.46 -23.45 29.78
N MET A 321 0.90 -23.64 30.97
CA MET A 321 -0.48 -23.27 31.25
C MET A 321 -0.77 -21.76 31.19
N ALA A 322 -2.05 -21.39 31.05
CA ALA A 322 -2.48 -20.00 31.02
C ALA A 322 -2.14 -19.31 32.36
N GLY A 323 -1.69 -18.05 32.29
CA GLY A 323 -1.32 -17.26 33.49
C GLY A 323 0.06 -17.62 34.10
N SER A 324 0.83 -18.57 33.53
CA SER A 324 2.19 -18.91 34.02
C SER A 324 3.27 -17.85 33.74
N GLY A 325 2.97 -16.82 32.98
CA GLY A 325 3.89 -15.71 32.68
C GLY A 325 4.76 -15.88 31.42
N LYS A 326 4.37 -16.75 30.47
CA LYS A 326 5.12 -17.01 29.21
C LYS A 326 5.41 -15.74 28.40
N THR A 327 4.36 -14.98 28.09
CA THR A 327 4.48 -13.71 27.34
C THR A 327 5.39 -12.72 28.07
N THR A 328 5.22 -12.58 29.40
CA THR A 328 6.05 -11.72 30.23
C THR A 328 7.53 -12.14 30.20
N LEU A 329 7.80 -13.45 30.30
CA LEU A 329 9.15 -14.00 30.19
C LEU A 329 9.75 -13.75 28.80
N ALA A 330 9.00 -13.97 27.72
CA ALA A 330 9.46 -13.75 26.35
C ALA A 330 9.78 -12.27 26.10
N VAL A 331 8.91 -11.34 26.52
CA VAL A 331 9.14 -9.88 26.40
C VAL A 331 10.36 -9.45 27.22
N HIS A 332 10.52 -9.99 28.45
CA HIS A 332 11.67 -9.69 29.31
C HIS A 332 12.99 -10.21 28.69
N LEU A 333 13.00 -11.43 28.16
CA LEU A 333 14.13 -12.01 27.44
C LEU A 333 14.45 -11.22 26.16
N ALA A 334 13.45 -10.83 25.38
CA ALA A 334 13.62 -10.02 24.17
C ALA A 334 14.31 -8.68 24.48
N ARG A 335 13.90 -8.00 25.56
CA ARG A 335 14.55 -6.76 26.01
C ARG A 335 16.01 -6.98 26.44
N ARG A 336 16.34 -8.09 27.09
CA ARG A 336 17.74 -8.41 27.43
C ARG A 336 18.57 -8.74 26.18
N LEU A 337 17.95 -9.29 25.14
CA LEU A 337 18.61 -9.61 23.86
C LEU A 337 18.72 -8.40 22.92
N SER A 338 17.90 -7.36 23.05
CA SER A 338 17.88 -6.19 22.15
C SER A 338 19.23 -5.47 22.06
N ALA A 339 20.03 -5.46 23.13
CA ALA A 339 21.38 -4.91 23.11
C ALA A 339 22.33 -5.65 22.14
N ARG A 340 22.11 -6.95 21.92
CA ARG A 340 22.91 -7.78 20.99
C ARG A 340 22.31 -7.80 19.58
N TYR A 341 21.00 -7.58 19.47
CA TYR A 341 20.22 -7.57 18.22
C TYR A 341 19.52 -6.21 18.05
N PRO A 342 20.29 -5.13 17.78
CA PRO A 342 19.80 -3.76 17.91
C PRO A 342 18.98 -3.27 16.71
N ASP A 343 18.96 -4.01 15.57
CA ASP A 343 18.43 -3.48 14.33
C ASP A 343 16.90 -3.61 14.26
N ALA A 344 16.33 -4.66 14.89
CA ALA A 344 14.87 -4.81 14.97
C ALA A 344 14.44 -5.68 16.17
N VAL A 345 13.42 -5.24 16.89
CA VAL A 345 12.73 -6.02 17.92
C VAL A 345 11.24 -6.03 17.59
N LEU A 346 10.72 -7.21 17.19
CA LEU A 346 9.40 -7.37 16.62
C LEU A 346 8.50 -8.18 17.57
N PHE A 347 7.21 -7.86 17.58
CA PHE A 347 6.23 -8.57 18.40
C PHE A 347 4.94 -8.79 17.63
N ILE A 348 4.41 -10.01 17.66
CA ILE A 348 3.08 -10.31 17.13
C ILE A 348 2.38 -11.34 18.02
N ASP A 349 1.12 -11.08 18.36
CA ASP A 349 0.22 -12.05 18.98
C ASP A 349 -0.52 -12.84 17.89
N LEU A 350 -0.25 -14.14 17.81
CA LEU A 350 -0.83 -15.05 16.81
C LEU A 350 -2.21 -15.57 17.17
N CYS A 351 -2.78 -15.17 18.33
CA CYS A 351 -4.13 -15.51 18.80
C CYS A 351 -4.46 -17.01 18.79
N GLY A 352 -3.49 -17.86 19.11
CA GLY A 352 -3.57 -19.32 18.93
C GLY A 352 -4.48 -20.09 19.90
N HIS A 353 -5.08 -19.46 20.92
CA HIS A 353 -5.89 -20.13 21.92
C HIS A 353 -7.39 -20.18 21.56
N GLY A 354 -7.83 -19.48 20.52
CA GLY A 354 -9.18 -19.56 19.99
C GLY A 354 -9.15 -20.12 18.56
N GLU A 355 -9.83 -21.22 18.28
CA GLU A 355 -9.88 -21.79 16.94
C GLU A 355 -10.41 -20.79 15.90
N LYS A 356 -11.23 -19.84 16.35
CA LYS A 356 -11.92 -18.87 15.51
C LYS A 356 -11.18 -17.58 15.25
N ASN A 357 -10.16 -17.21 16.07
CA ASN A 357 -9.47 -15.90 15.99
C ASN A 357 -7.99 -16.01 15.63
N ARG A 358 -7.55 -17.16 15.13
CA ARG A 358 -6.18 -17.43 14.78
C ARG A 358 -5.71 -16.51 13.65
N VAL A 359 -4.55 -15.88 13.84
CA VAL A 359 -3.92 -15.07 12.80
C VAL A 359 -3.30 -15.98 11.75
N GLU A 360 -3.71 -15.84 10.49
CA GLU A 360 -3.13 -16.62 9.39
C GLU A 360 -1.69 -16.19 9.11
N PRO A 361 -0.79 -17.12 8.70
CA PRO A 361 0.61 -16.81 8.44
C PRO A 361 0.82 -15.68 7.43
N ALA A 362 -0.03 -15.60 6.40
CA ALA A 362 0.04 -14.53 5.40
C ALA A 362 -0.22 -13.14 6.01
N THR A 363 -1.20 -13.03 6.90
CA THR A 363 -1.53 -11.80 7.64
C THR A 363 -0.42 -11.44 8.64
N ALA A 364 0.15 -12.46 9.31
CA ALA A 364 1.27 -12.28 10.23
C ALA A 364 2.50 -11.70 9.50
N LEU A 365 2.84 -12.24 8.33
CA LEU A 365 3.94 -11.75 7.49
C LEU A 365 3.76 -10.28 7.09
N VAL A 366 2.57 -9.89 6.64
CA VAL A 366 2.28 -8.49 6.29
C VAL A 366 2.46 -7.58 7.50
N THR A 367 1.98 -7.99 8.67
CA THR A 367 2.13 -7.23 9.91
C THR A 367 3.59 -7.07 10.31
N LEU A 368 4.38 -8.15 10.26
CA LEU A 368 5.80 -8.13 10.61
C LEU A 368 6.65 -7.34 9.60
N LEU A 369 6.37 -7.46 8.31
CA LEU A 369 7.04 -6.66 7.26
C LEU A 369 6.79 -5.16 7.44
N ARG A 370 5.61 -4.78 7.89
CA ARG A 370 5.31 -3.37 8.22
C ARG A 370 6.03 -2.89 9.46
N GLN A 371 6.17 -3.73 10.48
CA GLN A 371 7.01 -3.41 11.64
C GLN A 371 8.46 -3.15 11.23
N LEU A 372 8.93 -3.76 10.13
CA LEU A 372 10.23 -3.47 9.51
C LEU A 372 10.23 -2.25 8.59
N GLU A 373 9.15 -1.46 8.58
CA GLU A 373 8.97 -0.28 7.72
C GLU A 373 9.05 -0.61 6.20
N VAL A 374 8.71 -1.86 5.81
CA VAL A 374 8.62 -2.23 4.40
C VAL A 374 7.36 -1.59 3.80
N PRO A 375 7.49 -0.76 2.75
CA PRO A 375 6.32 -0.16 2.09
C PRO A 375 5.33 -1.21 1.59
N VAL A 376 4.04 -0.94 1.73
CA VAL A 376 2.96 -1.89 1.38
C VAL A 376 3.01 -2.27 -0.10
N GLU A 377 3.43 -1.33 -0.95
CA GLU A 377 3.58 -1.52 -2.39
C GLU A 377 4.70 -2.52 -2.75
N GLN A 378 5.62 -2.77 -1.83
CA GLN A 378 6.71 -3.74 -1.98
C GLN A 378 6.37 -5.13 -1.44
N VAL A 379 5.24 -5.28 -0.73
CA VAL A 379 4.82 -6.56 -0.18
C VAL A 379 4.12 -7.37 -1.27
N PRO A 380 4.70 -8.52 -1.71
CA PRO A 380 4.12 -9.32 -2.77
C PRO A 380 2.74 -9.88 -2.38
N VAL A 381 1.90 -10.13 -3.38
CA VAL A 381 0.58 -10.74 -3.15
C VAL A 381 0.68 -12.23 -2.84
N GLU A 382 1.59 -12.94 -3.52
CA GLU A 382 1.81 -14.37 -3.35
C GLU A 382 2.43 -14.72 -1.99
N PHE A 383 1.95 -15.80 -1.39
CA PHE A 383 2.38 -16.24 -0.05
C PHE A 383 3.87 -16.58 0.02
N GLU A 384 4.37 -17.37 -0.91
CA GLU A 384 5.78 -17.75 -0.99
C GLU A 384 6.69 -16.55 -1.22
N ALA A 385 6.25 -15.59 -2.03
CA ALA A 385 7.00 -14.36 -2.25
C ALA A 385 7.02 -13.45 -1.01
N LYS A 386 5.95 -13.43 -0.20
CA LYS A 386 5.94 -12.78 1.14
C LYS A 386 6.95 -13.42 2.07
N VAL A 387 7.01 -14.76 2.11
CA VAL A 387 7.99 -15.51 2.93
C VAL A 387 9.42 -15.20 2.48
N GLU A 388 9.66 -15.15 1.17
CA GLU A 388 10.99 -14.83 0.63
C GLU A 388 11.40 -13.39 0.94
N LEU A 389 10.48 -12.41 0.77
CA LEU A 389 10.72 -11.02 1.14
C LEU A 389 11.02 -10.90 2.65
N TRP A 390 10.23 -11.55 3.50
CA TRP A 390 10.43 -11.58 4.93
C TRP A 390 11.82 -12.10 5.32
N ARG A 391 12.22 -13.25 4.76
CA ARG A 391 13.54 -13.83 5.00
C ARG A 391 14.68 -12.93 4.54
N ARG A 392 14.53 -12.30 3.37
CA ARG A 392 15.50 -11.36 2.83
C ARG A 392 15.65 -10.10 3.70
N GLU A 393 14.55 -9.56 4.21
CA GLU A 393 14.58 -8.39 5.08
C GLU A 393 15.18 -8.69 6.45
N LEU A 394 14.96 -9.91 6.98
CA LEU A 394 15.58 -10.37 8.23
C LEU A 394 17.08 -10.64 8.08
N ALA A 395 17.51 -11.23 6.97
CA ALA A 395 18.93 -11.51 6.73
C ALA A 395 19.82 -10.25 6.75
N ARG A 396 19.24 -9.08 6.58
CA ARG A 396 19.91 -7.77 6.61
C ARG A 396 19.96 -7.14 8.01
N ARG A 397 19.32 -7.74 9.02
CA ARG A 397 19.09 -7.16 10.34
C ARG A 397 19.42 -8.15 11.45
N ARG A 398 20.07 -7.68 12.50
CA ARG A 398 20.16 -8.44 13.74
C ARG A 398 18.90 -8.20 14.53
N SER A 399 18.03 -9.20 14.61
CA SER A 399 16.65 -9.03 15.08
C SER A 399 16.25 -10.01 16.17
N VAL A 400 15.35 -9.57 17.06
CA VAL A 400 14.60 -10.42 17.99
C VAL A 400 13.15 -10.41 17.58
N ILE A 401 12.53 -11.58 17.45
CA ILE A 401 11.15 -11.74 17.03
C ILE A 401 10.38 -12.47 18.12
N VAL A 402 9.33 -11.90 18.64
CA VAL A 402 8.42 -12.54 19.59
C VAL A 402 7.14 -12.93 18.87
N LEU A 403 6.90 -14.23 18.76
CA LEU A 403 5.68 -14.83 18.25
C LEU A 403 4.84 -15.33 19.42
N ASP A 404 3.95 -14.49 19.91
CA ASP A 404 3.17 -14.78 21.09
C ASP A 404 1.91 -15.59 20.77
N ASN A 405 1.49 -16.48 21.67
CA ASN A 405 0.24 -17.26 21.56
C ASN A 405 0.14 -18.11 20.27
N ALA A 406 1.17 -18.84 19.88
CA ALA A 406 1.14 -19.73 18.73
C ALA A 406 0.20 -20.93 18.97
N ALA A 407 -0.60 -21.29 17.96
CA ALA A 407 -1.54 -22.40 17.99
C ALA A 407 -0.93 -23.73 17.55
N SER A 408 -0.09 -23.70 16.52
CA SER A 408 0.52 -24.88 15.88
C SER A 408 1.86 -24.54 15.23
N SER A 409 2.59 -25.57 14.88
CA SER A 409 3.87 -25.42 14.18
C SER A 409 3.69 -24.87 12.77
N GLU A 410 2.62 -25.24 12.07
CA GLU A 410 2.33 -24.73 10.72
C GLU A 410 2.11 -23.21 10.70
N GLN A 411 1.61 -22.64 11.81
CA GLN A 411 1.42 -21.19 11.91
C GLN A 411 2.75 -20.44 11.99
N ILE A 412 3.77 -21.00 12.64
CA ILE A 412 5.05 -20.33 12.89
C ILE A 412 6.10 -20.60 11.81
N LEU A 413 6.09 -21.77 11.17
CA LEU A 413 7.12 -22.17 10.19
C LEU A 413 7.39 -21.13 9.10
N PRO A 414 6.37 -20.51 8.45
CA PRO A 414 6.60 -19.48 7.45
C PRO A 414 7.22 -18.19 8.00
N LEU A 415 7.12 -17.97 9.32
CA LEU A 415 7.60 -16.77 10.00
C LEU A 415 9.04 -16.92 10.49
N LEU A 416 9.60 -18.16 10.46
CA LEU A 416 10.95 -18.41 10.93
C LEU A 416 11.98 -17.89 9.92
N PRO A 417 13.04 -17.20 10.42
CA PRO A 417 14.18 -16.81 9.61
C PRO A 417 14.98 -18.02 9.15
N THR A 418 15.76 -17.85 8.09
CA THR A 418 16.74 -18.86 7.63
C THR A 418 18.15 -18.50 8.01
N ASP A 419 18.38 -17.29 8.48
CA ASP A 419 19.68 -16.69 8.74
C ASP A 419 19.95 -16.62 10.27
N PRO A 420 21.19 -16.87 10.74
CA PRO A 420 21.54 -16.82 12.16
C PRO A 420 21.51 -15.42 12.78
N THR A 421 21.26 -14.39 12.00
CA THR A 421 21.18 -13.00 12.47
C THR A 421 19.96 -12.70 13.32
N ALA A 422 19.00 -13.63 13.43
CA ALA A 422 17.76 -13.44 14.18
C ALA A 422 17.56 -14.48 15.29
N VAL A 423 16.92 -14.03 16.38
CA VAL A 423 16.43 -14.88 17.48
C VAL A 423 14.91 -14.82 17.49
N VAL A 424 14.27 -15.99 17.55
CA VAL A 424 12.81 -16.10 17.62
C VAL A 424 12.39 -16.67 18.98
N LEU A 425 11.50 -15.98 19.65
CA LEU A 425 10.89 -16.39 20.91
C LEU A 425 9.40 -16.70 20.64
N VAL A 426 9.03 -17.96 20.79
CA VAL A 426 7.65 -18.41 20.56
C VAL A 426 7.01 -18.75 21.90
N THR A 427 5.81 -18.24 22.16
CA THR A 427 5.02 -18.71 23.30
C THR A 427 3.80 -19.51 22.83
N SER A 428 3.44 -20.55 23.57
CA SER A 428 2.27 -21.37 23.27
C SER A 428 1.64 -21.94 24.54
N ARG A 429 0.35 -22.28 24.49
CA ARG A 429 -0.33 -23.08 25.54
C ARG A 429 -0.22 -24.58 25.29
N ARG A 430 0.19 -24.97 24.08
CA ARG A 430 0.36 -26.38 23.67
C ARG A 430 1.81 -26.61 23.35
N ARG A 431 2.26 -27.86 23.53
CA ARG A 431 3.57 -28.29 23.03
C ARG A 431 3.54 -28.25 21.50
N LEU A 432 4.44 -27.49 20.93
CA LEU A 432 4.64 -27.44 19.49
C LEU A 432 5.72 -28.46 19.13
N ALA A 433 5.39 -29.42 18.29
CA ALA A 433 6.30 -30.45 17.85
C ALA A 433 6.41 -30.43 16.33
N HIS A 434 7.61 -30.17 15.82
CA HIS A 434 7.94 -30.26 14.40
C HIS A 434 9.45 -30.55 14.26
N PRO A 435 9.88 -31.39 13.28
CA PRO A 435 11.29 -31.72 13.09
C PRO A 435 12.21 -30.52 12.91
N ASP A 436 11.72 -29.47 12.26
CA ASP A 436 12.47 -28.24 11.94
C ASP A 436 12.37 -27.15 13.02
N VAL A 437 11.78 -27.46 14.18
CA VAL A 437 11.58 -26.50 15.27
C VAL A 437 12.21 -27.03 16.54
N ALA A 438 12.88 -26.16 17.29
CA ALA A 438 13.49 -26.53 18.56
C ALA A 438 12.48 -27.18 19.54
N PRO A 439 12.92 -28.13 20.40
CA PRO A 439 12.03 -28.71 21.39
C PRO A 439 11.49 -27.63 22.33
N SER A 440 10.19 -27.70 22.61
CA SER A 440 9.54 -26.73 23.45
C SER A 440 9.94 -26.89 24.92
N GLN A 441 10.18 -25.80 25.62
CA GLN A 441 10.51 -25.74 27.04
C GLN A 441 9.23 -25.37 27.82
N THR A 442 8.79 -26.29 28.67
CA THR A 442 7.60 -26.07 29.49
C THR A 442 7.95 -25.15 30.67
N LEU A 443 7.22 -24.02 30.76
CA LEU A 443 7.31 -23.09 31.87
C LEU A 443 6.37 -23.56 33.01
N PRO A 444 6.92 -24.09 34.12
CA PRO A 444 6.10 -24.52 35.25
C PRO A 444 5.48 -23.32 35.98
N VAL A 445 4.58 -23.54 36.94
CA VAL A 445 4.18 -22.55 37.92
C VAL A 445 5.39 -22.01 38.70
N MET A 446 5.30 -20.87 39.36
CA MET A 446 6.39 -20.35 40.19
C MET A 446 6.65 -21.28 41.36
N ASN A 447 7.90 -21.32 41.80
CA ASN A 447 8.21 -22.02 43.05
C ASN A 447 7.63 -21.22 44.26
N PRO A 448 7.48 -21.83 45.46
CA PRO A 448 6.89 -21.18 46.62
C PRO A 448 7.61 -19.90 47.05
N GLU A 449 8.93 -19.87 46.96
CA GLU A 449 9.76 -18.71 47.36
C GLU A 449 9.56 -17.55 46.37
N GLU A 450 9.67 -17.79 45.06
CA GLU A 450 9.39 -16.80 44.02
C GLU A 450 7.97 -16.26 44.11
N SER A 451 7.00 -17.11 44.47
CA SER A 451 5.58 -16.73 44.62
C SER A 451 5.38 -15.75 45.78
N VAL A 452 6.07 -16.02 46.93
CA VAL A 452 6.06 -15.12 48.10
C VAL A 452 6.79 -13.81 47.79
N ASP A 453 7.89 -13.84 47.05
CA ASP A 453 8.61 -12.64 46.61
C ASP A 453 7.79 -11.77 45.70
N LEU A 454 7.04 -12.36 44.74
CA LEU A 454 6.11 -11.65 43.89
C LEU A 454 4.97 -10.98 44.69
N LEU A 455 4.42 -11.70 45.69
CA LEU A 455 3.45 -11.14 46.62
C LEU A 455 4.05 -9.98 47.40
N ALA A 456 5.27 -10.11 47.91
CA ALA A 456 5.99 -9.10 48.69
C ALA A 456 6.25 -7.83 47.89
N LEU A 457 6.55 -7.92 46.58
CA LEU A 457 6.67 -6.74 45.71
C LEU A 457 5.36 -5.99 45.57
N THR A 458 4.23 -6.69 45.58
CA THR A 458 2.90 -6.08 45.39
C THR A 458 2.37 -5.44 46.70
N VAL A 459 2.55 -6.14 47.83
CA VAL A 459 1.95 -5.71 49.13
C VAL A 459 2.93 -5.05 50.08
N GLY A 460 4.22 -5.12 49.79
CA GLY A 460 5.29 -4.63 50.63
C GLY A 460 5.91 -5.76 51.47
N ARG A 461 7.26 -5.89 51.49
CA ARG A 461 8.02 -6.92 52.17
C ARG A 461 7.69 -7.03 53.65
N ALA A 462 7.62 -5.91 54.34
CA ALA A 462 7.30 -5.86 55.76
C ALA A 462 5.97 -6.53 56.17
N ARG A 463 4.97 -6.50 55.31
CA ARG A 463 3.65 -7.14 55.56
C ARG A 463 3.77 -8.66 55.45
N VAL A 464 4.54 -9.12 54.43
CA VAL A 464 4.78 -10.55 54.21
C VAL A 464 5.60 -11.16 55.35
N ASP A 465 6.67 -10.45 55.79
CA ASP A 465 7.52 -10.86 56.88
C ASP A 465 6.80 -10.91 58.26
N ALA A 466 5.75 -10.08 58.42
CA ALA A 466 4.91 -10.08 59.60
C ALA A 466 3.92 -11.26 59.68
N GLU A 467 3.54 -11.83 58.50
CA GLU A 467 2.56 -12.94 58.47
C GLU A 467 3.00 -14.02 57.42
N PRO A 468 4.17 -14.70 57.61
CA PRO A 468 4.76 -15.55 56.59
C PRO A 468 3.90 -16.79 56.29
N GLU A 469 3.23 -17.36 57.28
CA GLU A 469 2.34 -18.50 57.09
C GLU A 469 1.10 -18.14 56.26
N ALA A 470 0.49 -16.97 56.53
CA ALA A 470 -0.64 -16.48 55.78
C ALA A 470 -0.22 -16.11 54.34
N ALA A 471 0.97 -15.55 54.14
CA ALA A 471 1.53 -15.29 52.82
C ALA A 471 1.71 -16.58 52.02
N ALA A 472 2.26 -17.60 52.61
CA ALA A 472 2.42 -18.91 52.00
C ALA A 472 1.05 -19.53 51.63
N GLU A 473 0.03 -19.36 52.49
CA GLU A 473 -1.30 -19.87 52.23
C GLU A 473 -1.98 -19.13 51.07
N VAL A 474 -1.88 -17.78 51.00
CA VAL A 474 -2.40 -16.96 49.90
C VAL A 474 -1.78 -17.41 48.58
N VAL A 475 -0.44 -17.56 48.47
CA VAL A 475 0.19 -17.96 47.20
C VAL A 475 -0.13 -19.39 46.81
N ARG A 476 -0.31 -20.29 47.81
CA ARG A 476 -0.78 -21.68 47.61
C ARG A 476 -2.17 -21.71 47.03
N GLN A 477 -3.09 -20.90 47.57
CA GLN A 477 -4.47 -20.76 47.06
C GLN A 477 -4.53 -20.06 45.71
N CYS A 478 -3.50 -19.29 45.32
CA CYS A 478 -3.32 -18.75 43.96
C CYS A 478 -2.71 -19.77 42.99
N GLY A 479 -2.44 -21.03 43.42
CA GLY A 479 -1.83 -22.06 42.58
C GLY A 479 -0.45 -21.71 42.08
N HIS A 480 0.28 -20.83 42.79
CA HIS A 480 1.57 -20.32 42.39
C HIS A 480 1.60 -19.67 40.97
N LEU A 481 0.45 -19.16 40.51
CA LEU A 481 0.31 -18.49 39.24
C LEU A 481 0.57 -16.99 39.41
N PRO A 482 1.52 -16.41 38.65
CA PRO A 482 1.86 -14.99 38.75
C PRO A 482 0.65 -14.03 38.64
N LEU A 483 -0.25 -14.32 37.73
CA LEU A 483 -1.46 -13.49 37.53
C LEU A 483 -2.36 -13.51 38.78
N ALA A 484 -2.62 -14.68 39.34
CA ALA A 484 -3.47 -14.82 40.53
C ALA A 484 -2.84 -14.16 41.76
N ILE A 485 -1.51 -14.30 41.93
CA ILE A 485 -0.75 -13.69 43.04
C ILE A 485 -0.81 -12.14 42.94
N ARG A 486 -0.62 -11.59 41.75
CA ARG A 486 -0.72 -10.12 41.53
C ARG A 486 -2.10 -9.59 41.87
N LEU A 487 -3.15 -10.29 41.48
CA LEU A 487 -4.54 -9.92 41.79
C LEU A 487 -4.82 -9.93 43.31
N ALA A 488 -4.37 -11.00 43.97
CA ALA A 488 -4.49 -11.13 45.42
C ALA A 488 -3.69 -10.01 46.13
N GLY A 489 -2.46 -9.77 45.67
CA GLY A 489 -1.58 -8.72 46.20
C GLY A 489 -2.12 -7.32 46.01
N ALA A 490 -2.61 -6.99 44.79
CA ALA A 490 -3.19 -5.68 44.51
C ALA A 490 -4.39 -5.34 45.43
N ARG A 491 -5.23 -6.34 45.72
CA ARG A 491 -6.35 -6.18 46.64
C ARG A 491 -5.85 -5.80 48.04
N LEU A 492 -4.79 -6.39 48.52
CA LEU A 492 -4.16 -6.08 49.81
C LEU A 492 -3.47 -4.72 49.80
N ALA A 493 -2.86 -4.32 48.68
CA ALA A 493 -2.20 -3.04 48.54
C ALA A 493 -3.18 -1.84 48.72
N HIS A 494 -4.40 -1.97 48.19
CA HIS A 494 -5.45 -0.96 48.32
C HIS A 494 -6.12 -0.98 49.72
N ARG A 495 -5.94 -2.07 50.52
CA ARG A 495 -6.55 -2.19 51.86
C ARG A 495 -5.47 -2.29 52.93
N ARG A 496 -4.92 -1.14 53.33
CA ARG A 496 -3.77 -1.07 54.24
C ARG A 496 -4.01 -1.70 55.63
N ASN A 497 -5.26 -1.75 56.07
CA ASN A 497 -5.65 -2.29 57.39
C ASN A 497 -6.00 -3.82 57.33
N TRP A 498 -6.00 -4.45 56.17
CA TRP A 498 -6.26 -5.87 56.09
C TRP A 498 -5.00 -6.67 56.34
N ARG A 499 -5.18 -7.76 57.05
CA ARG A 499 -4.12 -8.76 57.29
C ARG A 499 -4.10 -9.76 56.11
N LEU A 500 -2.94 -10.37 55.87
CA LEU A 500 -2.82 -11.47 54.93
C LEU A 500 -3.71 -12.66 55.30
N ALA A 501 -3.83 -12.94 56.63
CA ALA A 501 -4.75 -13.94 57.15
C ALA A 501 -6.22 -13.71 56.75
N ASP A 502 -6.69 -12.44 56.80
CA ASP A 502 -8.07 -12.09 56.44
C ASP A 502 -8.35 -12.41 54.94
N LEU A 503 -7.36 -12.20 54.08
CA LEU A 503 -7.47 -12.55 52.65
C LEU A 503 -7.47 -14.07 52.46
N ALA A 504 -6.59 -14.81 53.15
CA ALA A 504 -6.51 -16.27 53.08
C ALA A 504 -7.84 -16.92 53.51
N GLU A 505 -8.43 -16.48 54.63
CA GLU A 505 -9.74 -16.95 55.11
C GLU A 505 -10.84 -16.63 54.09
N GLN A 506 -10.88 -15.43 53.52
CA GLN A 506 -11.90 -15.04 52.55
C GLN A 506 -11.82 -15.84 51.26
N MET A 507 -10.58 -16.11 50.77
CA MET A 507 -10.37 -16.96 49.59
C MET A 507 -10.80 -18.43 49.86
N THR A 508 -10.74 -18.89 51.12
CA THR A 508 -11.22 -20.21 51.53
C THR A 508 -12.75 -20.29 51.58
N ALA A 509 -13.42 -19.23 52.12
CA ALA A 509 -14.87 -19.17 52.32
C ALA A 509 -15.71 -18.88 51.07
N GLY A 510 -15.15 -18.25 50.07
CA GLY A 510 -15.82 -17.54 48.97
C GLY A 510 -15.93 -18.31 47.62
N ALA A 511 -16.03 -19.64 47.55
CA ALA A 511 -16.13 -20.33 46.29
C ALA A 511 -17.48 -20.96 46.00
N PRO A 512 -18.35 -20.38 45.16
CA PRO A 512 -19.30 -21.17 44.40
C PRO A 512 -18.54 -22.00 43.37
N ALA A 513 -18.81 -23.30 43.32
CA ALA A 513 -18.23 -24.21 42.38
C ALA A 513 -18.45 -23.77 40.93
N LEU A 514 -17.46 -23.36 40.23
CA LEU A 514 -17.44 -23.10 38.80
C LEU A 514 -17.35 -24.48 38.10
N HIS A 515 -18.49 -25.02 37.69
CA HIS A 515 -18.63 -26.39 37.23
C HIS A 515 -17.95 -26.73 35.90
N HIS A 516 -17.42 -25.75 35.17
CA HIS A 516 -16.85 -25.94 33.81
C HIS A 516 -15.37 -25.64 33.70
N LEU A 517 -14.71 -25.12 34.72
CA LEU A 517 -13.27 -24.92 34.71
C LEU A 517 -12.58 -26.18 35.26
N ALA A 518 -11.50 -26.61 34.62
CA ALA A 518 -10.66 -27.71 35.13
C ALA A 518 -10.22 -27.40 36.56
N GLN A 519 -9.90 -28.43 37.38
CA GLN A 519 -9.56 -28.27 38.82
C GLN A 519 -8.51 -27.18 39.10
N GLU A 520 -7.58 -26.97 38.17
CA GLU A 520 -6.51 -25.97 38.24
C GLU A 520 -7.02 -24.54 37.99
N GLU A 521 -8.04 -24.37 37.12
CA GLU A 521 -8.66 -23.07 36.84
C GLU A 521 -9.66 -22.61 37.93
N SER A 522 -10.17 -23.55 38.74
CA SER A 522 -11.02 -23.27 39.91
C SER A 522 -10.30 -22.44 40.99
N THR A 523 -9.00 -22.62 41.14
CA THR A 523 -8.19 -21.85 42.10
C THR A 523 -8.02 -20.39 41.72
N VAL A 524 -7.86 -20.12 40.41
CA VAL A 524 -7.75 -18.76 39.85
C VAL A 524 -9.09 -18.04 39.96
N ALA A 525 -10.18 -18.71 39.73
CA ALA A 525 -11.53 -18.15 39.79
C ALA A 525 -11.87 -17.57 41.18
N LYS A 526 -11.35 -18.16 42.24
CA LYS A 526 -11.50 -17.63 43.61
C LYS A 526 -10.83 -16.25 43.79
N ALA A 527 -9.63 -16.09 43.26
CA ALA A 527 -8.92 -14.81 43.30
C ALA A 527 -9.69 -13.74 42.47
N PHE A 528 -10.28 -14.12 41.36
CA PHE A 528 -11.10 -13.24 40.52
C PHE A 528 -12.40 -12.82 41.20
N ALA A 529 -13.13 -13.75 41.79
CA ALA A 529 -14.35 -13.49 42.54
C ALA A 529 -14.09 -12.49 43.68
N ALA A 530 -13.01 -12.66 44.39
CA ALA A 530 -12.60 -11.76 45.47
C ALA A 530 -12.37 -10.32 45.01
N SER A 531 -11.92 -10.10 43.77
CA SER A 531 -11.75 -8.75 43.19
C SER A 531 -13.03 -8.20 42.58
N TYR A 532 -13.92 -9.06 42.07
CA TYR A 532 -15.18 -8.71 41.40
C TYR A 532 -16.34 -8.41 42.36
N GLU A 533 -16.56 -9.26 43.39
CA GLU A 533 -17.75 -9.16 44.29
C GLU A 533 -17.87 -7.80 44.97
N PRO A 534 -16.79 -7.13 45.45
CA PRO A 534 -16.91 -5.84 46.15
C PRO A 534 -17.16 -4.64 45.24
N LEU A 535 -17.24 -4.84 43.93
CA LEU A 535 -17.49 -3.74 42.97
C LEU A 535 -18.93 -3.25 43.05
N PRO A 536 -19.17 -1.95 42.75
CA PRO A 536 -20.52 -1.43 42.53
C PRO A 536 -21.22 -2.14 41.36
N GLU A 537 -22.52 -2.34 41.42
CA GLU A 537 -23.25 -3.06 40.35
C GLU A 537 -23.03 -2.47 38.93
N PRO A 538 -22.98 -1.17 38.69
CA PRO A 538 -22.70 -0.64 37.37
C PRO A 538 -21.32 -1.13 36.84
N THR A 539 -20.28 -1.09 37.67
CA THR A 539 -18.92 -1.56 37.32
C THR A 539 -18.88 -3.08 37.15
N ARG A 540 -19.61 -3.84 38.00
CA ARG A 540 -19.76 -5.31 37.82
C ARG A 540 -20.42 -5.65 36.48
N ARG A 541 -21.43 -4.91 36.09
CA ARG A 541 -22.08 -5.08 34.79
C ARG A 541 -21.13 -4.76 33.63
N VAL A 542 -20.37 -3.66 33.73
CA VAL A 542 -19.32 -3.36 32.72
C VAL A 542 -18.39 -4.56 32.58
N PHE A 543 -17.80 -5.04 33.69
CA PHE A 543 -16.90 -6.19 33.66
C PHE A 543 -17.52 -7.41 32.98
N ARG A 544 -18.76 -7.79 33.32
CA ARG A 544 -19.47 -8.92 32.70
C ARG A 544 -19.64 -8.72 31.18
N PHE A 545 -19.98 -7.50 30.76
CA PHE A 545 -20.15 -7.18 29.34
C PHE A 545 -18.83 -7.14 28.55
N LEU A 546 -17.72 -6.83 29.19
CA LEU A 546 -16.40 -6.94 28.55
C LEU A 546 -16.11 -8.35 28.03
N GLY A 547 -16.68 -9.39 28.65
CA GLY A 547 -16.63 -10.75 28.12
C GLY A 547 -17.29 -10.94 26.77
N LEU A 548 -18.31 -10.14 26.46
CA LEU A 548 -19.00 -10.16 25.16
C LEU A 548 -18.23 -9.41 24.07
N TYR A 549 -17.28 -8.55 24.45
CA TYR A 549 -16.50 -7.77 23.49
C TYR A 549 -15.58 -8.69 22.67
N PRO A 550 -15.72 -8.74 21.34
CA PRO A 550 -15.01 -9.74 20.53
C PRO A 550 -13.49 -9.50 20.43
N GLY A 551 -13.07 -8.26 20.54
CA GLY A 551 -11.68 -7.84 20.36
C GLY A 551 -10.84 -7.93 21.64
N LYS A 552 -9.56 -7.63 21.52
CA LYS A 552 -8.61 -7.60 22.65
C LYS A 552 -8.39 -6.21 23.22
N ARG A 553 -8.47 -5.19 22.35
CA ARG A 553 -8.25 -3.79 22.70
C ARG A 553 -9.61 -3.11 22.89
N LEU A 554 -9.83 -2.61 24.09
CA LEU A 554 -11.07 -1.99 24.49
C LEU A 554 -10.90 -0.46 24.45
N SER A 555 -11.75 0.26 23.72
CA SER A 555 -11.85 1.71 23.84
C SER A 555 -13.02 2.11 24.75
N PRO A 556 -12.92 3.19 25.51
CA PRO A 556 -14.04 3.67 26.34
C PRO A 556 -15.33 3.86 25.53
N SER A 557 -15.24 4.37 24.31
CA SER A 557 -16.39 4.57 23.42
C SER A 557 -17.05 3.27 23.01
N ALA A 558 -16.28 2.22 22.68
CA ALA A 558 -16.83 0.91 22.34
C ALA A 558 -17.46 0.22 23.57
N VAL A 559 -16.85 0.38 24.75
CA VAL A 559 -17.43 -0.12 26.02
C VAL A 559 -18.71 0.64 26.38
N ALA A 560 -18.75 1.95 26.18
CA ALA A 560 -19.95 2.78 26.34
C ALA A 560 -21.09 2.30 25.43
N ALA A 561 -20.78 2.07 24.15
CA ALA A 561 -21.74 1.51 23.20
C ALA A 561 -22.26 0.13 23.66
N LEU A 562 -21.37 -0.77 24.04
CA LEU A 562 -21.70 -2.13 24.48
C LEU A 562 -22.62 -2.12 25.72
N THR A 563 -22.29 -1.28 26.70
CA THR A 563 -22.99 -1.28 27.99
C THR A 563 -24.19 -0.33 28.05
N GLY A 564 -24.28 0.63 27.11
CA GLY A 564 -25.29 1.68 27.07
C GLY A 564 -25.03 2.82 28.08
N LEU A 565 -23.79 2.98 28.48
CA LEU A 565 -23.31 4.07 29.33
C LEU A 565 -22.84 5.27 28.48
N THR A 566 -22.64 6.42 29.11
CA THR A 566 -21.87 7.51 28.50
C THR A 566 -20.40 7.14 28.41
N VAL A 567 -19.65 7.83 27.56
CA VAL A 567 -18.21 7.59 27.42
C VAL A 567 -17.46 7.86 28.74
N THR A 568 -17.88 8.89 29.46
CA THR A 568 -17.31 9.28 30.75
C THR A 568 -17.55 8.20 31.82
N GLU A 569 -18.78 7.66 31.90
CA GLU A 569 -19.11 6.58 32.85
C GLU A 569 -18.38 5.28 32.51
N ALA A 570 -18.25 4.95 31.23
CA ALA A 570 -17.50 3.78 30.78
C ALA A 570 -16.01 3.90 31.11
N HIS A 571 -15.43 5.08 30.93
CA HIS A 571 -14.05 5.38 31.30
C HIS A 571 -13.81 5.24 32.79
N ALA A 572 -14.65 5.87 33.62
CA ALA A 572 -14.57 5.75 35.07
C ALA A 572 -14.75 4.29 35.57
N ALA A 573 -15.59 3.51 34.90
CA ALA A 573 -15.75 2.09 35.22
C ALA A 573 -14.52 1.26 34.85
N LEU A 574 -13.92 1.55 33.69
CA LEU A 574 -12.66 0.90 33.23
C LEU A 574 -11.52 1.22 34.18
N ASP A 575 -11.34 2.48 34.58
CA ASP A 575 -10.32 2.90 35.55
C ASP A 575 -10.52 2.18 36.90
N GLY A 576 -11.76 2.08 37.37
CA GLY A 576 -12.09 1.33 38.58
C GLY A 576 -11.82 -0.17 38.46
N LEU A 577 -11.84 -0.75 37.24
CA LEU A 577 -11.46 -2.13 36.97
C LEU A 577 -9.93 -2.28 36.87
N VAL A 578 -9.23 -1.28 36.32
CA VAL A 578 -7.75 -1.22 36.30
C VAL A 578 -7.19 -1.16 37.71
N ASP A 579 -7.73 -0.31 38.58
CA ASP A 579 -7.35 -0.19 39.99
C ASP A 579 -7.42 -1.54 40.75
N ARG A 580 -8.22 -2.49 40.23
CA ARG A 580 -8.38 -3.83 40.82
C ARG A 580 -7.72 -4.93 40.02
N ASN A 581 -6.93 -4.56 39.01
CA ASN A 581 -6.24 -5.47 38.10
C ASN A 581 -7.17 -6.48 37.37
N LEU A 582 -8.44 -6.13 37.19
CA LEU A 582 -9.41 -6.92 36.39
C LEU A 582 -9.32 -6.57 34.91
N VAL A 583 -8.80 -5.40 34.58
CA VAL A 583 -8.52 -4.88 33.25
C VAL A 583 -7.12 -4.29 33.24
N GLU A 584 -6.41 -4.40 32.15
CA GLU A 584 -5.07 -3.85 31.96
C GLU A 584 -5.16 -2.49 31.24
N ASP A 585 -4.37 -1.52 31.70
CA ASP A 585 -4.15 -0.27 31.00
C ASP A 585 -3.04 -0.49 29.96
N LEU A 586 -3.39 -0.44 28.65
CA LEU A 586 -2.42 -0.63 27.57
C LEU A 586 -1.76 0.69 27.16
N ASP A 587 -2.56 1.76 27.10
CA ASP A 587 -2.14 3.15 26.88
C ASP A 587 -3.22 4.11 27.37
N SER A 588 -3.02 5.44 27.23
CA SER A 588 -3.94 6.46 27.73
C SER A 588 -5.38 6.36 27.17
N THR A 589 -5.62 5.56 26.14
CA THR A 589 -6.89 5.46 25.41
C THR A 589 -7.39 4.03 25.23
N ARG A 590 -6.59 3.03 25.62
CA ARG A 590 -6.88 1.61 25.36
C ARG A 590 -6.69 0.75 26.58
N TYR A 591 -7.58 -0.17 26.75
CA TYR A 591 -7.61 -1.16 27.82
C TYR A 591 -7.52 -2.57 27.28
N GLY A 592 -6.99 -3.49 28.07
CA GLY A 592 -6.87 -4.92 27.74
C GLY A 592 -7.60 -5.81 28.73
N LEU A 593 -8.12 -6.93 28.25
CA LEU A 593 -8.70 -7.94 29.12
C LEU A 593 -7.94 -9.26 28.92
N HIS A 594 -7.26 -9.70 29.99
CA HIS A 594 -6.52 -10.98 29.95
C HIS A 594 -7.48 -12.15 29.66
N ASP A 595 -7.02 -13.14 28.92
CA ASP A 595 -7.85 -14.26 28.43
C ASP A 595 -8.61 -15.01 29.53
N LEU A 596 -7.98 -15.26 30.68
CA LEU A 596 -8.64 -15.90 31.82
C LEU A 596 -9.72 -15.00 32.43
N MET A 597 -9.48 -13.68 32.47
CA MET A 597 -10.46 -12.70 32.89
C MET A 597 -11.65 -12.64 31.93
N ARG A 598 -11.38 -12.76 30.63
CA ARG A 598 -12.42 -12.82 29.60
C ARG A 598 -13.31 -14.04 29.80
N GLN A 599 -12.72 -15.22 30.00
CA GLN A 599 -13.45 -16.47 30.25
C GLN A 599 -14.35 -16.33 31.49
N TYR A 600 -13.79 -15.80 32.57
CA TYR A 600 -14.51 -15.56 33.81
C TYR A 600 -15.66 -14.55 33.64
N SER A 601 -15.40 -13.46 32.93
CA SER A 601 -16.38 -12.42 32.59
C SER A 601 -17.54 -12.96 31.73
N VAL A 602 -17.25 -13.79 30.70
CA VAL A 602 -18.26 -14.47 29.87
C VAL A 602 -19.15 -15.36 30.72
N GLU A 603 -18.56 -16.19 31.61
CA GLU A 603 -19.31 -17.09 32.46
C GLU A 603 -20.25 -16.34 33.42
N LEU A 604 -19.73 -15.26 34.03
CA LEU A 604 -20.54 -14.38 34.86
C LEU A 604 -21.69 -13.74 34.06
N CYS A 605 -21.41 -13.26 32.87
CA CYS A 605 -22.38 -12.62 31.99
C CYS A 605 -23.52 -13.61 31.60
N VAL A 606 -23.14 -14.83 31.21
CA VAL A 606 -24.12 -15.86 30.84
C VAL A 606 -25.02 -16.22 32.03
N ARG A 607 -24.47 -16.28 33.25
CA ARG A 607 -25.16 -16.64 34.46
C ARG A 607 -26.08 -15.53 35.01
N THR A 608 -25.67 -14.25 34.85
CA THR A 608 -26.28 -13.11 35.53
C THR A 608 -27.17 -12.29 34.61
N ASP A 609 -26.76 -12.07 33.36
CA ASP A 609 -27.46 -11.18 32.43
C ASP A 609 -28.32 -11.96 31.43
N SER A 610 -29.51 -11.41 31.10
CA SER A 610 -30.46 -12.09 30.21
C SER A 610 -29.90 -12.20 28.76
N PRO A 611 -30.35 -13.23 27.99
CA PRO A 611 -29.98 -13.32 26.57
C PRO A 611 -30.36 -12.08 25.75
N SER A 612 -31.50 -11.44 26.12
CA SER A 612 -31.96 -10.19 25.47
C SER A 612 -31.02 -9.02 25.76
N ASP A 613 -30.58 -8.86 27.03
CA ASP A 613 -29.64 -7.78 27.39
C ASP A 613 -28.28 -7.93 26.70
N ARG A 614 -27.80 -9.17 26.66
CA ARG A 614 -26.54 -9.49 25.93
C ARG A 614 -26.66 -9.18 24.44
N ARG A 615 -27.79 -9.58 23.81
CA ARG A 615 -28.04 -9.30 22.40
C ARG A 615 -28.15 -7.80 22.12
N LEU A 616 -28.85 -7.05 22.99
CA LEU A 616 -28.99 -5.60 22.90
C LEU A 616 -27.61 -4.90 23.00
N GLY A 617 -26.77 -5.34 23.95
CA GLY A 617 -25.40 -4.82 24.09
C GLY A 617 -24.54 -5.03 22.84
N LEU A 618 -24.53 -6.25 22.32
CA LEU A 618 -23.82 -6.55 21.07
C LEU A 618 -24.36 -5.76 19.88
N GLY A 619 -25.70 -5.59 19.78
CA GLY A 619 -26.32 -4.78 18.75
C GLY A 619 -25.79 -3.33 18.75
N ARG A 620 -25.78 -2.67 19.93
CA ARG A 620 -25.26 -1.31 20.09
C ARG A 620 -23.78 -1.22 19.73
N LEU A 621 -22.98 -2.21 20.12
CA LEU A 621 -21.56 -2.26 19.78
C LEU A 621 -21.36 -2.34 18.25
N PHE A 622 -22.09 -3.25 17.58
CA PHE A 622 -21.97 -3.40 16.13
C PHE A 622 -22.49 -2.19 15.37
N ASP A 623 -23.56 -1.53 15.84
CA ASP A 623 -24.03 -0.25 15.29
C ASP A 623 -22.96 0.83 15.39
N PHE A 624 -22.31 0.98 16.56
CA PHE A 624 -21.22 1.94 16.77
C PHE A 624 -20.02 1.69 15.83
N VAL A 625 -19.57 0.45 15.80
CA VAL A 625 -18.41 0.07 14.97
C VAL A 625 -18.72 0.22 13.48
N LEU A 626 -19.96 -0.10 13.06
CA LEU A 626 -20.39 0.08 11.68
C LEU A 626 -20.41 1.57 11.29
N GLU A 627 -20.96 2.44 12.13
CA GLU A 627 -20.97 3.88 11.83
C GLU A 627 -19.56 4.46 11.75
N ALA A 628 -18.64 4.06 12.67
CA ALA A 628 -17.25 4.45 12.61
C ALA A 628 -16.58 4.02 11.28
N ALA A 629 -16.77 2.75 10.91
CA ALA A 629 -16.21 2.23 9.65
C ALA A 629 -16.82 2.91 8.41
N LEU A 630 -18.15 3.20 8.42
CA LEU A 630 -18.83 3.89 7.33
C LEU A 630 -18.31 5.32 7.12
N ARG A 631 -18.02 6.06 8.18
CA ARG A 631 -17.46 7.41 8.07
C ARG A 631 -16.13 7.43 7.35
N VAL A 632 -15.23 6.51 7.71
CA VAL A 632 -13.94 6.39 7.03
C VAL A 632 -14.08 5.85 5.62
N ALA A 633 -14.97 4.88 5.41
CA ALA A 633 -15.25 4.35 4.07
C ALA A 633 -15.80 5.43 3.14
N ASP A 634 -16.62 6.35 3.64
CA ASP A 634 -17.14 7.49 2.87
C ASP A 634 -16.06 8.51 2.48
N LEU A 635 -15.00 8.66 3.29
CA LEU A 635 -13.81 9.44 2.91
C LEU A 635 -13.03 8.78 1.76
N LEU A 636 -12.98 7.44 1.73
CA LEU A 636 -12.26 6.68 0.71
C LEU A 636 -13.05 6.47 -0.59
N GLU A 637 -14.37 6.46 -0.51
CA GLU A 637 -15.32 6.28 -1.63
C GLU A 637 -16.55 7.18 -1.42
N PRO A 638 -16.43 8.52 -1.62
CA PRO A 638 -17.50 9.47 -1.28
C PRO A 638 -18.86 9.13 -1.90
N GLY A 639 -19.88 8.98 -1.08
CA GLY A 639 -21.24 8.68 -1.47
C GLY A 639 -21.50 7.25 -1.98
N VAL A 640 -20.48 6.47 -2.30
CA VAL A 640 -20.63 5.12 -2.87
C VAL A 640 -21.03 4.09 -1.82
N VAL A 641 -20.35 4.08 -0.69
CA VAL A 641 -20.60 3.09 0.37
C VAL A 641 -21.94 3.34 1.01
N ARG A 642 -22.28 4.60 1.29
CA ARG A 642 -23.58 4.98 1.88
C ARG A 642 -24.78 4.71 0.95
N ALA A 643 -24.57 4.71 -0.35
CA ALA A 643 -25.61 4.29 -1.31
C ALA A 643 -25.87 2.77 -1.26
N GLN A 644 -24.88 1.97 -0.89
CA GLN A 644 -24.97 0.50 -0.80
C GLN A 644 -25.37 0.01 0.59
N VAL A 645 -24.99 0.74 1.63
CA VAL A 645 -25.19 0.36 3.04
C VAL A 645 -26.15 1.33 3.69
N THR A 646 -27.41 0.88 3.84
CA THR A 646 -28.42 1.66 4.56
C THR A 646 -28.27 1.44 6.05
N HIS A 647 -27.68 2.39 6.75
CA HIS A 647 -27.54 2.38 8.21
C HIS A 647 -28.09 3.69 8.78
N VAL A 648 -28.87 3.60 9.83
CA VAL A 648 -29.36 4.75 10.59
C VAL A 648 -28.77 4.66 11.99
N TRP A 649 -27.85 5.57 12.29
CA TRP A 649 -27.26 5.69 13.61
C TRP A 649 -28.29 6.17 14.63
N SER A 650 -28.45 5.45 15.72
CA SER A 650 -29.38 5.78 16.81
C SER A 650 -28.69 5.84 18.18
N GLY A 651 -27.36 5.93 18.19
CA GLY A 651 -26.57 5.95 19.42
C GLY A 651 -26.57 7.31 20.14
N HIS A 652 -25.98 7.32 21.33
CA HIS A 652 -25.88 8.51 22.19
C HIS A 652 -25.11 9.65 21.48
N PRO A 653 -25.47 10.94 21.65
CA PRO A 653 -24.75 12.07 21.02
C PRO A 653 -23.24 12.13 21.32
N GLU A 654 -22.83 11.79 22.53
CA GLU A 654 -21.40 11.73 22.91
C GLU A 654 -20.60 10.69 22.10
N LEU A 655 -21.23 9.58 21.73
CA LEU A 655 -20.60 8.59 20.85
C LEU A 655 -20.45 9.13 19.42
N ALA A 656 -21.33 10.04 18.99
CA ALA A 656 -21.18 10.69 17.69
C ALA A 656 -20.00 11.65 17.63
N GLU A 657 -19.64 12.29 18.74
CA GLU A 657 -18.42 13.10 18.86
C GLU A 657 -17.15 12.24 18.78
N ALA A 658 -17.12 11.13 19.53
CA ALA A 658 -16.03 10.16 19.47
C ALA A 658 -15.81 9.57 18.06
N LEU A 659 -16.87 9.47 17.25
CA LEU A 659 -16.81 9.06 15.84
C LEU A 659 -16.19 10.14 14.93
N GLY A 660 -16.13 11.40 15.35
CA GLY A 660 -15.54 12.51 14.58
C GLY A 660 -14.02 12.36 14.34
N GLU A 661 -13.35 11.58 15.16
CA GLU A 661 -11.90 11.30 15.08
C GLU A 661 -11.58 10.08 14.18
N SER A 662 -12.59 9.44 13.58
CA SER A 662 -12.40 8.25 12.73
C SER A 662 -11.70 8.64 11.43
N THR A 663 -10.47 8.16 11.23
CA THR A 663 -9.60 8.42 10.07
C THR A 663 -9.13 7.12 9.44
N ALA A 664 -8.43 7.19 8.31
CA ALA A 664 -7.79 6.02 7.70
C ALA A 664 -6.73 5.40 8.62
N GLU A 665 -6.06 6.19 9.45
CA GLU A 665 -5.11 5.73 10.47
C GLU A 665 -5.83 4.97 11.60
N TRP A 666 -7.03 5.42 11.99
CA TRP A 666 -7.88 4.69 12.90
C TRP A 666 -8.23 3.29 12.36
N LEU A 667 -8.64 3.18 11.07
CA LEU A 667 -8.87 1.87 10.44
C LEU A 667 -7.64 0.97 10.49
N GLU A 668 -6.46 1.54 10.30
CA GLU A 668 -5.21 0.80 10.38
C GLU A 668 -4.96 0.24 11.78
N THR A 669 -5.15 1.07 12.80
CA THR A 669 -4.97 0.70 14.21
C THR A 669 -5.99 -0.34 14.65
N GLU A 670 -7.25 -0.19 14.22
CA GLU A 670 -8.38 -1.05 14.62
C GLU A 670 -8.61 -2.24 13.68
N ARG A 671 -7.84 -2.39 12.62
CA ARG A 671 -8.05 -3.39 11.55
C ARG A 671 -8.31 -4.79 12.09
N THR A 672 -7.46 -5.29 12.95
CA THR A 672 -7.57 -6.64 13.52
C THR A 672 -8.84 -6.80 14.35
N GLU A 673 -9.20 -5.76 15.11
CA GLU A 673 -10.42 -5.72 15.90
C GLU A 673 -11.67 -5.72 15.02
N LEU A 674 -11.66 -4.91 13.94
CA LEU A 674 -12.76 -4.81 12.99
C LEU A 674 -13.01 -6.10 12.22
N VAL A 675 -11.95 -6.80 11.79
CA VAL A 675 -12.06 -8.14 11.19
C VAL A 675 -12.70 -9.13 12.18
N THR A 676 -12.28 -9.06 13.43
CA THR A 676 -12.87 -9.89 14.50
C THR A 676 -14.33 -9.54 14.74
N MET A 677 -14.71 -8.24 14.68
CA MET A 677 -16.10 -7.79 14.82
C MET A 677 -17.00 -8.34 13.73
N VAL A 678 -16.55 -8.36 12.45
CA VAL A 678 -17.32 -8.95 11.34
C VAL A 678 -17.67 -10.41 11.62
N ARG A 679 -16.69 -11.21 12.06
CA ARG A 679 -16.90 -12.62 12.36
C ARG A 679 -17.83 -12.82 13.55
N SER A 680 -17.61 -12.07 14.61
CA SER A 680 -18.45 -12.16 15.80
C SER A 680 -19.89 -11.71 15.55
N ALA A 681 -20.11 -10.72 14.69
CA ALA A 681 -21.44 -10.33 14.26
C ALA A 681 -22.15 -11.47 13.52
N HIS A 682 -21.43 -12.20 12.65
CA HIS A 682 -21.98 -13.40 12.00
C HIS A 682 -22.36 -14.49 13.00
N GLU A 683 -21.46 -14.84 13.90
CA GLU A 683 -21.66 -15.87 14.93
C GLU A 683 -22.81 -15.54 15.87
N ALA A 684 -23.00 -14.27 16.18
CA ALA A 684 -24.08 -13.78 17.02
C ALA A 684 -25.41 -13.61 16.26
N GLY A 685 -25.47 -13.92 14.97
CA GLY A 685 -26.65 -13.82 14.10
C GLY A 685 -27.07 -12.38 13.74
N PHE A 686 -26.10 -11.45 13.75
CA PHE A 686 -26.31 -10.09 13.28
C PHE A 686 -25.93 -9.97 11.79
N TYR A 687 -26.60 -10.73 10.94
CA TYR A 687 -26.25 -10.92 9.52
C TYR A 687 -26.15 -9.61 8.73
N ARG A 688 -27.02 -8.65 9.01
CA ARG A 688 -26.98 -7.33 8.38
C ARG A 688 -25.69 -6.58 8.71
N HIS A 689 -25.29 -6.53 9.97
CA HIS A 689 -24.03 -5.88 10.39
C HIS A 689 -22.82 -6.59 9.80
N THR A 690 -22.85 -7.92 9.71
CA THR A 690 -21.74 -8.71 9.17
C THR A 690 -21.35 -8.24 7.77
N TRP A 691 -22.30 -8.20 6.82
CA TRP A 691 -21.98 -7.82 5.47
C TRP A 691 -21.73 -6.32 5.30
N GLN A 692 -22.42 -5.48 6.08
CA GLN A 692 -22.24 -4.04 6.02
C GLN A 692 -20.86 -3.60 6.54
N LEU A 693 -20.39 -4.22 7.63
CA LEU A 693 -19.04 -4.02 8.13
C LEU A 693 -17.98 -4.50 7.12
N ALA A 694 -18.14 -5.71 6.58
CA ALA A 694 -17.23 -6.23 5.57
C ALA A 694 -17.14 -5.29 4.37
N ARG A 695 -18.29 -4.77 3.86
CA ARG A 695 -18.31 -3.79 2.76
C ARG A 695 -17.59 -2.49 3.13
N SER A 696 -17.80 -1.99 4.34
CA SER A 696 -17.16 -0.75 4.79
C SER A 696 -15.64 -0.86 4.86
N LEU A 697 -15.12 -2.05 5.17
CA LEU A 697 -13.68 -2.30 5.26
C LEU A 697 -13.03 -2.60 3.90
N TRP A 698 -13.81 -2.99 2.89
CA TRP A 698 -13.28 -3.51 1.64
C TRP A 698 -12.29 -2.56 0.96
N ARG A 699 -12.65 -1.29 0.75
CA ARG A 699 -11.80 -0.32 0.02
C ARG A 699 -10.47 -0.09 0.72
N PHE A 700 -10.51 0.09 2.03
CA PHE A 700 -9.32 0.22 2.85
C PHE A 700 -8.40 -1.01 2.74
N CYS A 701 -8.95 -2.22 2.96
CA CYS A 701 -8.19 -3.46 2.85
C CYS A 701 -7.64 -3.68 1.44
N TYR A 702 -8.40 -3.32 0.41
CA TYR A 702 -7.99 -3.47 -0.98
C TYR A 702 -6.80 -2.56 -1.33
N ILE A 703 -6.86 -1.27 -0.94
CA ILE A 703 -5.77 -0.31 -1.19
C ILE A 703 -4.51 -0.70 -0.40
N ARG A 704 -4.70 -1.19 0.84
CA ARG A 704 -3.60 -1.58 1.74
C ARG A 704 -3.08 -3.00 1.50
N GLY A 705 -3.59 -3.74 0.52
CA GLY A 705 -3.14 -5.10 0.20
C GLY A 705 -3.53 -6.18 1.22
N TYR A 706 -4.51 -5.94 2.08
CA TYR A 706 -5.02 -6.91 3.07
C TYR A 706 -6.05 -7.86 2.45
N TYR A 707 -5.66 -8.57 1.40
CA TYR A 707 -6.59 -9.41 0.61
C TYR A 707 -7.12 -10.60 1.40
N GLU A 708 -6.32 -11.15 2.31
CA GLU A 708 -6.74 -12.22 3.22
C GLU A 708 -7.85 -11.77 4.17
N ASP A 709 -7.78 -10.54 4.67
CA ASP A 709 -8.82 -9.95 5.51
C ASP A 709 -10.10 -9.74 4.70
N ILE A 710 -10.01 -9.35 3.41
CA ILE A 710 -11.16 -9.28 2.53
C ILE A 710 -11.79 -10.67 2.37
N ILE A 711 -10.98 -11.70 2.07
CA ILE A 711 -11.47 -13.08 1.92
C ILE A 711 -12.15 -13.54 3.19
N LEU A 712 -11.53 -13.33 4.34
CA LEU A 712 -12.08 -13.74 5.65
C LEU A 712 -13.39 -13.05 5.96
N THR A 713 -13.44 -11.72 5.86
CA THR A 713 -14.63 -10.92 6.21
C THR A 713 -15.77 -11.13 5.22
N HIS A 714 -15.46 -11.22 3.91
CA HIS A 714 -16.49 -11.40 2.90
C HIS A 714 -16.97 -12.85 2.79
N THR A 715 -16.18 -13.84 3.20
CA THR A 715 -16.68 -15.22 3.37
C THR A 715 -17.72 -15.29 4.49
N ALA A 716 -17.46 -14.64 5.63
CA ALA A 716 -18.46 -14.54 6.70
C ALA A 716 -19.69 -13.72 6.26
N ALA A 717 -19.47 -12.64 5.49
CA ALA A 717 -20.55 -11.84 4.92
C ALA A 717 -21.40 -12.65 3.92
N LEU A 718 -20.79 -13.49 3.08
CA LEU A 718 -21.51 -14.33 2.13
C LEU A 718 -22.43 -15.31 2.86
N ALA A 719 -21.92 -16.01 3.88
CA ALA A 719 -22.73 -16.90 4.71
C ALA A 719 -23.89 -16.14 5.42
N ALA A 720 -23.62 -14.91 5.86
CA ALA A 720 -24.62 -14.07 6.51
C ALA A 720 -25.75 -13.64 5.56
N VAL A 721 -25.42 -13.20 4.33
CA VAL A 721 -26.42 -12.77 3.34
C VAL A 721 -27.21 -13.94 2.75
N GLU A 722 -26.57 -15.11 2.64
CA GLU A 722 -27.25 -16.37 2.28
C GLU A 722 -28.29 -16.78 3.34
N ALA A 723 -27.89 -16.71 4.63
CA ALA A 723 -28.83 -16.99 5.73
C ALA A 723 -29.97 -15.96 5.82
N ALA A 724 -29.72 -14.70 5.43
CA ALA A 724 -30.72 -13.64 5.40
C ALA A 724 -31.60 -13.66 4.13
N GLY A 725 -31.21 -14.36 3.06
CA GLY A 725 -31.89 -14.37 1.76
C GLY A 725 -31.81 -13.05 1.00
N ASP A 726 -30.78 -12.20 1.26
CA ASP A 726 -30.59 -10.89 0.63
C ASP A 726 -29.83 -11.03 -0.70
N VAL A 727 -30.60 -11.12 -1.80
CA VAL A 727 -30.04 -11.39 -3.15
C VAL A 727 -29.13 -10.28 -3.64
N ASP A 728 -29.47 -9.00 -3.40
CA ASP A 728 -28.65 -7.87 -3.85
C ASP A 728 -27.33 -7.81 -3.07
N ALA A 729 -27.39 -8.03 -1.75
CA ALA A 729 -26.19 -8.13 -0.93
C ALA A 729 -25.35 -9.37 -1.30
N MET A 730 -25.96 -10.52 -1.64
CA MET A 730 -25.25 -11.69 -2.14
C MET A 730 -24.46 -11.38 -3.42
N ALA A 731 -25.08 -10.67 -4.38
CA ALA A 731 -24.43 -10.28 -5.62
C ALA A 731 -23.22 -9.38 -5.33
N MET A 732 -23.38 -8.39 -4.45
CA MET A 732 -22.36 -7.44 -4.06
C MET A 732 -21.18 -8.13 -3.35
N VAL A 733 -21.44 -8.97 -2.35
CA VAL A 733 -20.41 -9.67 -1.58
C VAL A 733 -19.60 -10.60 -2.47
N ASN A 734 -20.26 -11.33 -3.40
CA ASN A 734 -19.57 -12.16 -4.38
C ASN A 734 -18.61 -11.33 -5.28
N ASN A 735 -19.05 -10.14 -5.72
CA ASN A 735 -18.18 -9.26 -6.51
C ASN A 735 -16.92 -8.81 -5.75
N TYR A 736 -17.07 -8.42 -4.47
CA TYR A 736 -15.92 -7.98 -3.67
C TYR A 736 -15.01 -9.13 -3.26
N LEU A 737 -15.54 -10.31 -3.00
CA LEU A 737 -14.77 -11.52 -2.75
C LEU A 737 -13.92 -11.90 -3.98
N ALA A 738 -14.52 -11.83 -5.16
CA ALA A 738 -13.81 -12.05 -6.41
C ALA A 738 -12.63 -11.09 -6.60
N SER A 739 -12.79 -9.82 -6.22
CA SER A 739 -11.71 -8.83 -6.33
C SER A 739 -10.46 -9.21 -5.53
N ALA A 740 -10.63 -9.83 -4.36
CA ALA A 740 -9.53 -10.33 -3.56
C ALA A 740 -8.89 -11.58 -4.19
N TYR A 741 -9.70 -12.51 -4.71
CA TYR A 741 -9.17 -13.70 -5.39
C TYR A 741 -8.38 -13.37 -6.67
N VAL A 742 -8.76 -12.32 -7.42
CA VAL A 742 -7.95 -11.81 -8.54
C VAL A 742 -6.56 -11.39 -8.04
N ARG A 743 -6.53 -10.65 -6.95
CA ARG A 743 -5.26 -10.12 -6.39
C ARG A 743 -4.39 -11.20 -5.76
N THR A 744 -4.97 -12.29 -5.26
CA THR A 744 -4.24 -13.44 -4.72
C THR A 744 -3.94 -14.51 -5.79
N GLY A 745 -4.31 -14.27 -7.06
CA GLY A 745 -3.99 -15.16 -8.18
C GLY A 745 -4.93 -16.36 -8.35
N ASP A 746 -5.97 -16.51 -7.51
CA ASP A 746 -6.97 -17.58 -7.67
C ASP A 746 -8.07 -17.17 -8.68
N ASN A 747 -7.68 -17.07 -9.94
CA ASN A 747 -8.57 -16.64 -11.02
C ASN A 747 -9.79 -17.56 -11.20
N ARG A 748 -9.69 -18.82 -10.78
CA ARG A 748 -10.82 -19.78 -10.87
C ARG A 748 -11.92 -19.37 -9.87
N LYS A 749 -11.56 -19.16 -8.59
CA LYS A 749 -12.53 -18.73 -7.60
C LYS A 749 -13.09 -17.33 -7.94
N ALA A 750 -12.24 -16.43 -8.43
CA ALA A 750 -12.69 -15.11 -8.88
C ALA A 750 -13.77 -15.22 -9.96
N LEU A 751 -13.56 -16.07 -10.97
CA LEU A 751 -14.53 -16.32 -12.04
C LEU A 751 -15.84 -16.90 -11.49
N ASP A 752 -15.78 -17.91 -10.62
CA ASP A 752 -16.95 -18.54 -10.00
C ASP A 752 -17.78 -17.51 -9.24
N HIS A 753 -17.16 -16.68 -8.40
CA HIS A 753 -17.84 -15.63 -7.62
C HIS A 753 -18.41 -14.53 -8.53
N LEU A 754 -17.69 -14.07 -9.57
CA LEU A 754 -18.24 -13.05 -10.48
C LEU A 754 -19.39 -13.59 -11.33
N THR A 755 -19.30 -14.82 -11.81
CA THR A 755 -20.39 -15.46 -12.54
C THR A 755 -21.65 -15.55 -11.68
N ARG A 756 -21.51 -15.92 -10.40
CA ARG A 756 -22.59 -15.94 -9.43
C ARG A 756 -23.13 -14.53 -9.15
N SER A 757 -22.25 -13.53 -8.99
CA SER A 757 -22.65 -12.12 -8.80
C SER A 757 -23.48 -11.60 -9.97
N VAL A 758 -23.05 -11.85 -11.21
CA VAL A 758 -23.79 -11.46 -12.42
C VAL A 758 -25.13 -12.18 -12.52
N ALA A 759 -25.19 -13.48 -12.21
CA ALA A 759 -26.43 -14.24 -12.23
C ALA A 759 -27.46 -13.70 -11.22
N LEU A 760 -27.03 -13.40 -9.99
CA LEU A 760 -27.86 -12.86 -8.92
C LEU A 760 -28.38 -11.44 -9.23
N SER A 761 -27.60 -10.64 -9.98
CA SER A 761 -27.95 -9.24 -10.28
C SER A 761 -28.82 -9.04 -11.53
N ARG A 762 -29.26 -10.13 -12.22
CA ARG A 762 -30.05 -10.03 -13.46
C ARG A 762 -31.33 -9.24 -13.30
N ASP A 763 -32.04 -9.48 -12.21
CA ASP A 763 -33.33 -8.86 -11.90
C ASP A 763 -33.20 -7.73 -10.87
N SER A 764 -31.98 -7.30 -10.56
CA SER A 764 -31.73 -6.23 -9.61
C SER A 764 -32.21 -4.88 -10.14
N ARG A 765 -32.80 -4.09 -9.25
CA ARG A 765 -33.16 -2.69 -9.54
C ARG A 765 -31.95 -1.77 -9.61
N ASP A 766 -30.81 -2.17 -9.04
CA ASP A 766 -29.54 -1.45 -9.12
C ASP A 766 -28.79 -1.84 -10.40
N VAL A 767 -29.22 -1.24 -11.51
CA VAL A 767 -28.66 -1.48 -12.84
C VAL A 767 -27.20 -1.08 -12.95
N LEU A 768 -26.76 -0.05 -12.19
CA LEU A 768 -25.36 0.41 -12.19
C LEU A 768 -24.45 -0.62 -11.53
N SER A 769 -24.83 -1.16 -10.40
CA SER A 769 -24.06 -2.23 -9.76
C SER A 769 -24.04 -3.50 -10.61
N ALA A 770 -25.16 -3.88 -11.22
CA ALA A 770 -25.23 -5.02 -12.15
C ALA A 770 -24.30 -4.83 -13.37
N ALA A 771 -24.25 -3.61 -13.94
CA ALA A 771 -23.32 -3.28 -15.03
C ALA A 771 -21.85 -3.35 -14.58
N ARG A 772 -21.55 -2.90 -13.35
CA ARG A 772 -20.20 -3.00 -12.76
C ARG A 772 -19.76 -4.45 -12.57
N TYR A 773 -20.64 -5.35 -12.09
CA TYR A 773 -20.33 -6.76 -11.91
C TYR A 773 -20.04 -7.43 -13.26
N ARG A 774 -20.82 -7.11 -14.30
CA ARG A 774 -20.55 -7.58 -15.69
C ARG A 774 -19.21 -7.04 -16.24
N ALA A 775 -18.87 -5.77 -15.96
CA ALA A 775 -17.61 -5.17 -16.37
C ALA A 775 -16.41 -5.87 -15.68
N ASN A 776 -16.54 -6.23 -14.39
CA ASN A 776 -15.52 -6.98 -13.68
C ASN A 776 -15.41 -8.42 -14.23
N LEU A 777 -16.52 -9.08 -14.58
CA LEU A 777 -16.52 -10.39 -15.23
C LEU A 777 -15.85 -10.33 -16.60
N ALA A 778 -16.11 -9.28 -17.40
CA ALA A 778 -15.44 -9.07 -18.67
C ALA A 778 -13.91 -8.94 -18.50
N ALA A 779 -13.44 -8.27 -17.43
CA ALA A 779 -12.02 -8.17 -17.11
C ALA A 779 -11.40 -9.56 -16.80
N ILE A 780 -12.10 -10.42 -16.05
CA ILE A 780 -11.61 -11.77 -15.76
C ILE A 780 -11.60 -12.64 -17.03
N TYR A 781 -12.60 -12.53 -17.90
CA TYR A 781 -12.60 -13.21 -19.20
C TYR A 781 -11.38 -12.82 -20.03
N TRP A 782 -11.00 -11.54 -20.05
CA TRP A 782 -9.76 -11.09 -20.69
C TRP A 782 -8.53 -11.78 -20.09
N TRP A 783 -8.39 -11.80 -18.76
CA TRP A 783 -7.28 -12.44 -18.06
C TRP A 783 -7.20 -13.96 -18.30
N SER A 784 -8.34 -14.65 -18.36
CA SER A 784 -8.41 -16.09 -18.62
C SER A 784 -8.29 -16.46 -20.10
N GLY A 785 -8.15 -15.47 -20.98
CA GLY A 785 -8.02 -15.68 -22.41
C GLY A 785 -9.33 -15.90 -23.16
N GLN A 786 -10.49 -15.68 -22.53
CA GLN A 786 -11.84 -15.72 -23.14
C GLN A 786 -12.15 -14.35 -23.74
N LEU A 787 -11.39 -13.97 -24.76
CA LEU A 787 -11.38 -12.59 -25.27
C LEU A 787 -12.68 -12.19 -25.98
N THR A 788 -13.32 -13.13 -26.67
CA THR A 788 -14.58 -12.86 -27.39
C THR A 788 -15.68 -12.56 -26.39
N GLU A 789 -15.85 -13.38 -25.36
CA GLU A 789 -16.82 -13.20 -24.30
C GLU A 789 -16.56 -11.90 -23.51
N SER A 790 -15.28 -11.56 -23.27
CA SER A 790 -14.88 -10.29 -22.65
C SER A 790 -15.36 -9.09 -23.47
N VAL A 791 -15.19 -9.12 -24.79
CA VAL A 791 -15.57 -8.03 -25.70
C VAL A 791 -17.09 -7.92 -25.83
N GLU A 792 -17.81 -9.02 -25.98
CA GLU A 792 -19.27 -9.04 -26.07
C GLU A 792 -19.90 -8.44 -24.81
N LEU A 793 -19.51 -8.96 -23.63
CA LEU A 793 -19.99 -8.47 -22.35
C LEU A 793 -19.60 -7.01 -22.10
N GLY A 794 -18.37 -6.62 -22.50
CA GLY A 794 -17.89 -5.24 -22.39
C GLY A 794 -18.72 -4.25 -23.23
N PHE A 795 -19.12 -4.59 -24.44
CA PHE A 795 -20.00 -3.75 -25.25
C PHE A 795 -21.43 -3.68 -24.70
N GLU A 796 -21.94 -4.74 -24.10
CA GLU A 796 -23.21 -4.70 -23.37
C GLU A 796 -23.15 -3.70 -22.23
N CYS A 797 -22.13 -3.77 -21.37
CA CYS A 797 -21.91 -2.83 -20.29
C CYS A 797 -21.79 -1.39 -20.80
N LEU A 798 -21.11 -1.19 -21.92
CA LEU A 798 -20.93 0.16 -22.49
C LEU A 798 -22.26 0.79 -22.95
N ARG A 799 -23.21 -0.03 -23.39
CA ARG A 799 -24.56 0.44 -23.72
C ARG A 799 -25.31 0.89 -22.47
N ASP A 800 -25.24 0.09 -21.41
CA ASP A 800 -25.92 0.41 -20.13
C ASP A 800 -25.35 1.69 -19.51
N TYR A 801 -24.04 1.85 -19.45
CA TYR A 801 -23.40 3.05 -18.91
C TYR A 801 -23.75 4.33 -19.70
N LYS A 802 -23.94 4.26 -21.00
CA LYS A 802 -24.40 5.41 -21.81
C LYS A 802 -25.80 5.88 -21.40
N VAL A 803 -26.67 4.98 -21.03
CA VAL A 803 -28.04 5.32 -20.57
C VAL A 803 -28.00 5.98 -19.19
N TYR A 804 -27.07 5.60 -18.32
CA TYR A 804 -27.01 6.02 -16.92
C TYR A 804 -25.86 7.03 -16.60
N GLY A 805 -25.39 7.78 -17.57
CA GLY A 805 -24.50 8.93 -17.31
C GLY A 805 -23.00 8.65 -17.25
N ASN A 806 -22.53 7.54 -17.86
CA ASN A 806 -21.09 7.22 -18.04
C ASN A 806 -20.28 6.96 -16.76
N LEU A 807 -20.90 6.64 -15.63
CA LEU A 807 -20.23 6.44 -14.35
C LEU A 807 -19.24 5.24 -14.30
N GLY A 808 -19.34 4.28 -15.22
CA GLY A 808 -18.46 3.11 -15.29
C GLY A 808 -17.33 3.20 -16.32
N VAL A 809 -17.19 4.34 -17.00
CA VAL A 809 -16.21 4.57 -18.06
C VAL A 809 -14.76 4.26 -17.64
N PRO A 810 -14.27 4.70 -16.48
CA PRO A 810 -12.86 4.51 -16.11
C PRO A 810 -12.48 3.05 -15.85
N ILE A 811 -13.41 2.19 -15.51
CA ILE A 811 -13.15 0.76 -15.27
C ILE A 811 -13.29 -0.06 -16.54
N LEU A 812 -14.32 0.22 -17.33
CA LEU A 812 -14.68 -0.59 -18.49
C LEU A 812 -13.79 -0.33 -19.70
N LEU A 813 -13.50 0.95 -20.02
CA LEU A 813 -12.80 1.30 -21.28
C LEU A 813 -11.39 0.74 -21.36
N PRO A 814 -10.54 0.77 -20.29
CA PRO A 814 -9.21 0.18 -20.34
C PRO A 814 -9.26 -1.33 -20.64
N ASN A 815 -10.07 -2.08 -19.91
CA ASN A 815 -10.13 -3.53 -20.04
C ASN A 815 -10.71 -3.99 -21.40
N LEU A 816 -11.78 -3.34 -21.85
CA LEU A 816 -12.36 -3.60 -23.18
C LEU A 816 -11.39 -3.23 -24.32
N GLY A 817 -10.63 -2.15 -24.15
CA GLY A 817 -9.60 -1.75 -25.09
C GLY A 817 -8.47 -2.77 -25.20
N LEU A 818 -7.99 -3.31 -24.07
CA LEU A 818 -6.97 -4.36 -24.03
C LEU A 818 -7.47 -5.67 -24.66
N ALA A 819 -8.71 -6.07 -24.40
CA ALA A 819 -9.31 -7.26 -25.02
C ALA A 819 -9.43 -7.11 -26.55
N LEU A 820 -9.88 -5.95 -27.05
CA LEU A 820 -9.93 -5.64 -28.48
C LEU A 820 -8.54 -5.62 -29.11
N MET A 821 -7.54 -5.07 -28.43
CA MET A 821 -6.16 -5.06 -28.89
C MET A 821 -5.63 -6.49 -29.04
N ALA A 822 -5.87 -7.36 -28.07
CA ALA A 822 -5.46 -8.76 -28.12
C ALA A 822 -6.12 -9.54 -29.27
N LEU A 823 -7.37 -9.20 -29.63
CA LEU A 823 -8.07 -9.75 -30.79
C LEU A 823 -7.64 -9.13 -32.14
N GLY A 824 -6.66 -8.20 -32.16
CA GLY A 824 -6.21 -7.52 -33.38
C GLY A 824 -7.10 -6.35 -33.85
N ARG A 825 -8.14 -5.97 -33.07
CA ARG A 825 -9.04 -4.85 -33.38
C ARG A 825 -8.45 -3.51 -32.92
N HIS A 826 -7.23 -3.21 -33.37
CA HIS A 826 -6.40 -2.11 -32.86
C HIS A 826 -7.02 -0.73 -33.00
N LYS A 827 -7.75 -0.46 -34.10
CA LYS A 827 -8.41 0.84 -34.31
C LYS A 827 -9.49 1.11 -33.24
N GLU A 828 -10.27 0.09 -32.92
CA GLU A 828 -11.33 0.21 -31.92
C GLU A 828 -10.74 0.32 -30.52
N ALA A 829 -9.70 -0.47 -30.21
CA ALA A 829 -8.96 -0.36 -28.97
C ALA A 829 -8.42 1.07 -28.76
N LEU A 830 -7.78 1.66 -29.78
CA LEU A 830 -7.26 3.02 -29.73
C LEU A 830 -8.37 4.05 -29.47
N GLN A 831 -9.55 3.89 -30.07
CA GLN A 831 -10.69 4.78 -29.81
C GLN A 831 -11.16 4.72 -28.36
N LEU A 832 -11.22 3.54 -27.75
CA LEU A 832 -11.63 3.37 -26.36
C LEU A 832 -10.59 3.97 -25.38
N HIS A 833 -9.30 3.74 -25.61
CA HIS A 833 -8.25 4.31 -24.76
C HIS A 833 -8.18 5.85 -24.90
N ARG A 834 -8.47 6.41 -26.08
CA ARG A 834 -8.60 7.87 -26.26
C ARG A 834 -9.80 8.43 -25.51
N ARG A 835 -10.93 7.74 -25.49
CA ARG A 835 -12.10 8.11 -24.68
C ARG A 835 -11.77 8.06 -23.19
N HIS A 836 -11.03 7.04 -22.75
CA HIS A 836 -10.53 6.93 -21.39
C HIS A 836 -9.61 8.12 -21.05
N LEU A 837 -8.68 8.47 -21.93
CA LEU A 837 -7.81 9.63 -21.78
C LEU A 837 -8.59 10.94 -21.67
N ALA A 838 -9.61 11.13 -22.52
CA ALA A 838 -10.47 12.33 -22.49
C ALA A 838 -11.23 12.42 -21.16
N TRP A 839 -11.77 11.30 -20.67
CA TRP A 839 -12.45 11.23 -19.38
C TRP A 839 -11.49 11.57 -18.24
N ALA A 840 -10.29 10.98 -18.21
CA ALA A 840 -9.27 11.24 -17.18
C ALA A 840 -8.88 12.74 -17.12
N ARG A 841 -8.72 13.39 -18.27
CA ARG A 841 -8.44 14.83 -18.34
C ARG A 841 -9.58 15.68 -17.79
N THR A 842 -10.83 15.36 -18.17
CA THR A 842 -12.01 16.11 -17.71
C THR A 842 -12.19 16.03 -16.20
N ASN A 843 -11.80 14.91 -15.60
CA ASN A 843 -11.94 14.68 -14.16
C ASN A 843 -10.64 14.94 -13.38
N SER A 844 -9.58 15.42 -14.03
CA SER A 844 -8.26 15.67 -13.43
C SER A 844 -7.70 14.42 -12.68
N ASP A 845 -7.97 13.24 -13.22
CA ASP A 845 -7.58 11.97 -12.61
C ASP A 845 -6.24 11.48 -13.19
N GLU A 846 -5.16 11.70 -12.45
CA GLU A 846 -3.80 11.37 -12.86
C GLU A 846 -3.57 9.88 -13.04
N PHE A 847 -4.16 9.03 -12.18
CA PHE A 847 -4.02 7.59 -12.29
C PHE A 847 -4.59 7.07 -13.61
N HIS A 848 -5.81 7.48 -13.95
CA HIS A 848 -6.45 7.10 -15.21
C HIS A 848 -5.80 7.77 -16.42
N LEU A 849 -5.22 8.97 -16.26
CA LEU A 849 -4.43 9.65 -17.29
C LEU A 849 -3.20 8.80 -17.67
N LEU A 850 -2.40 8.37 -16.68
CA LEU A 850 -1.23 7.53 -16.86
C LEU A 850 -1.57 6.21 -17.52
N ASN A 851 -2.64 5.54 -17.07
CA ASN A 851 -3.09 4.27 -17.63
C ASN A 851 -3.52 4.43 -19.09
N ALA A 852 -4.28 5.47 -19.42
CA ALA A 852 -4.72 5.71 -20.79
C ALA A 852 -3.54 5.98 -21.73
N LEU A 853 -2.53 6.75 -21.29
CA LEU A 853 -1.31 6.99 -22.07
C LEU A 853 -0.52 5.71 -22.30
N SER A 854 -0.34 4.89 -21.28
CA SER A 854 0.35 3.60 -21.40
C SER A 854 -0.33 2.69 -22.41
N HIS A 855 -1.65 2.49 -22.28
CA HIS A 855 -2.40 1.63 -23.19
C HIS A 855 -2.43 2.17 -24.64
N ILE A 856 -2.45 3.49 -24.85
CA ILE A 856 -2.29 4.08 -26.20
C ILE A 856 -0.92 3.71 -26.77
N GLY A 857 0.15 3.78 -25.95
CA GLY A 857 1.49 3.34 -26.33
C GLY A 857 1.52 1.87 -26.75
N THR A 858 0.92 0.99 -25.95
CA THR A 858 0.80 -0.45 -26.23
C THR A 858 0.08 -0.73 -27.55
N VAL A 859 -1.07 -0.08 -27.79
CA VAL A 859 -1.82 -0.24 -29.07
C VAL A 859 -0.98 0.26 -30.25
N ARG A 860 -0.24 1.35 -30.09
CA ARG A 860 0.66 1.86 -31.17
C ARG A 860 1.77 0.87 -31.49
N ILE A 861 2.33 0.17 -30.50
CA ILE A 861 3.28 -0.93 -30.73
C ILE A 861 2.65 -2.01 -31.60
N ARG A 862 1.42 -2.43 -31.29
CA ARG A 862 0.69 -3.46 -32.06
C ARG A 862 0.35 -3.02 -33.47
N MET A 863 0.25 -1.72 -33.72
CA MET A 863 0.08 -1.13 -35.06
C MET A 863 1.40 -0.95 -35.82
N GLY A 864 2.56 -1.24 -35.22
CA GLY A 864 3.89 -1.05 -35.83
C GLY A 864 4.39 0.40 -35.76
N ASP A 865 3.71 1.29 -35.05
CA ASP A 865 4.08 2.71 -34.92
C ASP A 865 5.00 2.91 -33.71
N PHE A 866 6.18 2.26 -33.76
CA PHE A 866 7.14 2.20 -32.66
C PHE A 866 7.69 3.56 -32.24
N ARG A 867 7.82 4.49 -33.18
CA ARG A 867 8.35 5.83 -32.87
C ARG A 867 7.38 6.62 -32.00
N GLN A 868 6.11 6.64 -32.35
CA GLN A 868 5.10 7.33 -31.57
C GLN A 868 4.85 6.63 -30.24
N ALA A 869 4.84 5.30 -30.22
CA ALA A 869 4.74 4.53 -29.01
C ALA A 869 5.86 4.88 -28.00
N ALA A 870 7.11 4.90 -28.43
CA ALA A 870 8.24 5.25 -27.57
C ALA A 870 8.10 6.66 -26.98
N ARG A 871 7.66 7.65 -27.78
CA ARG A 871 7.45 9.03 -27.27
C ARG A 871 6.38 9.10 -26.20
N ILE A 872 5.24 8.41 -26.39
CA ILE A 872 4.13 8.40 -25.42
C ILE A 872 4.55 7.70 -24.14
N LEU A 873 5.26 6.57 -24.26
CA LEU A 873 5.69 5.78 -23.09
C LEU A 873 6.76 6.51 -22.27
N VAL A 874 7.72 7.18 -22.92
CA VAL A 874 8.70 8.04 -22.23
C VAL A 874 7.99 9.18 -21.49
N ALA A 875 7.02 9.83 -22.12
CA ALA A 875 6.25 10.88 -21.47
C ALA A 875 5.42 10.34 -20.29
N SER A 876 4.88 9.12 -20.40
CA SER A 876 4.18 8.43 -19.31
C SER A 876 5.11 8.14 -18.14
N LEU A 877 6.35 7.66 -18.38
CA LEU A 877 7.34 7.42 -17.31
C LEU A 877 7.74 8.72 -16.61
N ALA A 878 8.03 9.78 -17.37
CA ALA A 878 8.37 11.08 -16.80
C ALA A 878 7.23 11.64 -15.92
N LEU A 879 5.98 11.40 -16.28
CA LEU A 879 4.83 11.79 -15.47
C LEU A 879 4.70 10.92 -14.20
N ARG A 880 5.00 9.61 -14.28
CA ARG A 880 5.00 8.69 -13.12
C ARG A 880 6.05 9.06 -12.09
N ASP A 881 7.27 9.38 -12.53
CA ASP A 881 8.35 9.82 -11.64
C ASP A 881 7.98 11.05 -10.82
N ARG A 882 7.15 11.91 -11.39
CA ARG A 882 6.66 13.14 -10.76
C ARG A 882 5.57 12.92 -9.73
N THR A 883 4.59 12.08 -10.09
CA THR A 883 3.40 11.85 -9.27
C THR A 883 3.64 10.77 -8.21
N GLY A 884 4.78 10.09 -8.25
CA GLY A 884 5.08 8.96 -7.36
C GLY A 884 4.24 7.70 -7.63
N HIS A 885 3.44 7.69 -8.70
CA HIS A 885 2.62 6.55 -9.07
C HIS A 885 3.45 5.42 -9.66
N ARG A 886 3.64 4.32 -8.92
CA ARG A 886 4.39 3.13 -9.36
C ARG A 886 3.54 2.07 -10.05
N TYR A 887 2.22 2.19 -10.03
CA TYR A 887 1.32 1.24 -10.67
C TYR A 887 1.61 1.08 -12.16
N ALA A 888 1.71 -0.17 -12.65
CA ALA A 888 2.02 -0.54 -14.04
C ALA A 888 3.33 0.06 -14.63
N GLU A 889 4.27 0.52 -13.80
CA GLU A 889 5.56 1.06 -14.24
C GLU A 889 6.38 0.00 -14.98
N ALA A 890 6.39 -1.23 -14.48
CA ALA A 890 7.06 -2.36 -15.10
C ALA A 890 6.51 -2.67 -16.50
N GLU A 891 5.20 -2.59 -16.71
CA GLU A 891 4.57 -2.76 -18.03
C GLU A 891 5.04 -1.67 -19.00
N VAL A 892 5.10 -0.42 -18.56
CA VAL A 892 5.51 0.70 -19.43
C VAL A 892 6.97 0.55 -19.87
N HIS A 893 7.86 0.12 -18.99
CA HIS A 893 9.25 -0.19 -19.34
C HIS A 893 9.34 -1.36 -20.33
N ASN A 894 8.55 -2.42 -20.14
CA ASN A 894 8.51 -3.53 -21.07
C ASN A 894 8.04 -3.10 -22.47
N ASP A 895 6.97 -2.32 -22.54
CA ASP A 895 6.44 -1.78 -23.78
C ASP A 895 7.43 -0.82 -24.48
N LEU A 896 8.14 0.00 -23.71
CA LEU A 896 9.20 0.85 -24.23
C LEU A 896 10.34 0.01 -24.84
N GLY A 897 10.72 -1.08 -24.19
CA GLY A 897 11.67 -2.05 -24.71
C GLY A 897 11.21 -2.66 -26.05
N ILE A 898 9.92 -3.03 -26.16
CA ILE A 898 9.34 -3.52 -27.42
C ILE A 898 9.42 -2.44 -28.50
N ALA A 899 9.10 -1.18 -28.16
CA ALA A 899 9.16 -0.08 -29.11
C ALA A 899 10.60 0.18 -29.57
N TYR A 900 11.58 0.15 -28.68
CA TYR A 900 12.99 0.29 -29.03
C TYR A 900 13.51 -0.87 -29.90
N ARG A 901 13.10 -2.12 -29.63
CA ARG A 901 13.40 -3.27 -30.50
C ARG A 901 12.84 -3.03 -31.91
N GLY A 902 11.61 -2.56 -32.02
CA GLY A 902 11.00 -2.24 -33.33
C GLY A 902 11.69 -1.09 -34.07
N LEU A 903 12.41 -0.22 -33.37
CA LEU A 903 13.26 0.85 -33.94
C LEU A 903 14.69 0.41 -34.22
N GLY A 904 15.07 -0.85 -33.96
CA GLY A 904 16.43 -1.36 -34.12
C GLY A 904 17.40 -0.96 -32.99
N ARG A 905 16.91 -0.33 -31.91
CA ARG A 905 17.70 0.11 -30.74
C ARG A 905 17.80 -1.04 -29.74
N LEU A 906 18.52 -2.12 -30.10
CA LEU A 906 18.49 -3.38 -29.36
C LEU A 906 19.12 -3.30 -27.96
N VAL A 907 20.10 -2.45 -27.75
CA VAL A 907 20.75 -2.27 -26.42
C VAL A 907 19.78 -1.56 -25.46
N ASP A 908 19.15 -0.51 -25.94
CA ASP A 908 18.16 0.21 -25.14
C ASP A 908 16.94 -0.68 -24.84
N ALA A 909 16.51 -1.49 -25.82
CA ALA A 909 15.43 -2.46 -25.63
C ALA A 909 15.77 -3.49 -24.54
N GLN A 910 16.98 -4.05 -24.55
CA GLN A 910 17.42 -4.97 -23.50
C GLN A 910 17.41 -4.30 -22.12
N HIS A 911 17.94 -3.09 -22.03
CA HIS A 911 17.94 -2.33 -20.76
C HIS A 911 16.53 -2.16 -20.19
N GLU A 912 15.58 -1.73 -21.03
CA GLU A 912 14.19 -1.50 -20.60
C GLU A 912 13.50 -2.81 -20.16
N HIS A 913 13.70 -3.92 -20.86
CA HIS A 913 13.16 -5.21 -20.43
C HIS A 913 13.77 -5.71 -19.11
N GLU A 914 15.08 -5.44 -18.85
CA GLU A 914 15.72 -5.77 -17.58
C GLU A 914 15.19 -4.90 -16.44
N VAL A 915 14.93 -3.62 -16.69
CA VAL A 915 14.27 -2.72 -15.73
C VAL A 915 12.87 -3.24 -15.42
N ALA A 916 12.07 -3.53 -16.45
CA ALA A 916 10.73 -4.10 -16.30
C ALA A 916 10.73 -5.37 -15.45
N ARG A 917 11.66 -6.29 -15.71
CA ARG A 917 11.80 -7.54 -14.93
C ARG A 917 12.15 -7.27 -13.46
N ARG A 918 13.08 -6.34 -13.18
CA ARG A 918 13.42 -6.00 -11.79
C ARG A 918 12.25 -5.39 -11.05
N LEU A 919 11.53 -4.46 -11.67
CA LEU A 919 10.36 -3.81 -11.09
C LEU A 919 9.22 -4.80 -10.85
N SER A 920 8.93 -5.67 -11.83
CA SER A 920 7.85 -6.67 -11.71
C SER A 920 8.12 -7.72 -10.62
N ILE A 921 9.38 -8.10 -10.40
CA ILE A 921 9.78 -8.96 -9.28
C ILE A 921 9.58 -8.22 -7.96
N ALA A 922 9.99 -6.95 -7.89
CA ALA A 922 9.87 -6.14 -6.68
C ALA A 922 8.40 -5.86 -6.30
N SER A 923 7.52 -5.63 -7.30
CA SER A 923 6.08 -5.38 -7.08
C SER A 923 5.24 -6.68 -6.99
N GLY A 924 5.81 -7.84 -7.31
CA GLY A 924 5.09 -9.12 -7.36
C GLY A 924 4.19 -9.28 -8.59
N GLU A 925 4.36 -8.46 -9.64
CA GLU A 925 3.56 -8.50 -10.88
C GLU A 925 4.06 -9.62 -11.80
N ARG A 926 3.76 -10.88 -11.44
CA ARG A 926 4.30 -12.08 -12.08
C ARG A 926 3.95 -12.19 -13.57
N HIS A 927 2.80 -11.65 -14.00
CA HIS A 927 2.43 -11.66 -15.41
C HIS A 927 3.32 -10.70 -16.23
N VAL A 928 3.70 -9.55 -15.68
CA VAL A 928 4.63 -8.61 -16.30
C VAL A 928 6.04 -9.19 -16.34
N GLU A 929 6.45 -9.91 -15.29
CA GLU A 929 7.72 -10.65 -15.26
C GLU A 929 7.79 -11.67 -16.42
N ALA A 930 6.72 -12.46 -16.63
CA ALA A 930 6.66 -13.43 -17.72
C ALA A 930 6.69 -12.74 -19.09
N ALA A 931 6.00 -11.61 -19.26
CA ALA A 931 6.03 -10.80 -20.48
C ALA A 931 7.43 -10.23 -20.75
N ALA A 932 8.06 -9.66 -19.72
CA ALA A 932 9.41 -9.08 -19.81
C ALA A 932 10.46 -10.15 -20.17
N LEU A 933 10.37 -11.35 -19.60
CA LEU A 933 11.23 -12.48 -19.98
C LEU A 933 11.05 -12.87 -21.44
N ASN A 934 9.81 -12.95 -21.93
CA ASN A 934 9.52 -13.26 -23.34
C ASN A 934 10.07 -12.17 -24.29
N ASP A 935 9.89 -10.90 -23.94
CA ASP A 935 10.35 -9.79 -24.78
C ASP A 935 11.88 -9.60 -24.72
N LEU A 936 12.51 -9.87 -23.56
CA LEU A 936 13.96 -9.94 -23.43
C LEU A 936 14.51 -11.08 -24.30
N GLY A 937 13.89 -12.26 -24.29
CA GLY A 937 14.27 -13.37 -25.16
C GLY A 937 14.24 -12.98 -26.65
N ARG A 938 13.17 -12.32 -27.09
CA ARG A 938 13.06 -11.81 -28.47
C ARG A 938 14.12 -10.76 -28.79
N THR A 939 14.48 -9.92 -27.85
CA THR A 939 15.52 -8.89 -28.02
C THR A 939 16.92 -9.52 -28.12
N LEU A 940 17.22 -10.50 -27.24
CA LEU A 940 18.49 -11.26 -27.28
C LEU A 940 18.64 -12.02 -28.59
N ARG A 941 17.59 -12.62 -29.10
CA ARG A 941 17.60 -13.26 -30.42
C ARG A 941 17.88 -12.25 -31.53
N ALA A 942 17.25 -11.07 -31.50
CA ALA A 942 17.54 -10.02 -32.47
C ALA A 942 19.01 -9.52 -32.40
N GLN A 943 19.71 -9.72 -31.27
CA GLN A 943 21.15 -9.49 -31.10
C GLN A 943 22.01 -10.69 -31.53
N GLY A 944 21.42 -11.82 -31.97
CA GLY A 944 22.13 -13.06 -32.32
C GLY A 944 22.55 -13.92 -31.12
N ARG A 945 21.96 -13.73 -29.95
CA ARG A 945 22.24 -14.46 -28.69
C ARG A 945 21.19 -15.53 -28.43
N ASP A 946 21.05 -16.48 -29.37
CA ASP A 946 19.92 -17.44 -29.40
C ASP A 946 19.88 -18.39 -28.20
N GLY A 947 21.03 -18.80 -27.65
CA GLY A 947 21.05 -19.67 -26.45
C GLY A 947 20.52 -18.97 -25.20
N GLU A 948 20.85 -17.72 -25.01
CA GLU A 948 20.36 -16.92 -23.88
C GLU A 948 18.86 -16.59 -24.06
N ALA A 949 18.43 -16.34 -25.31
CA ALA A 949 17.03 -16.12 -25.64
C ALA A 949 16.16 -17.34 -25.27
N ALA A 950 16.62 -18.56 -25.58
CA ALA A 950 15.93 -19.79 -25.22
C ALA A 950 15.77 -19.91 -23.68
N GLY A 951 16.82 -19.62 -22.91
CA GLY A 951 16.75 -19.63 -21.45
C GLY A 951 15.71 -18.65 -20.89
N MET A 952 15.54 -17.47 -21.52
CA MET A 952 14.51 -16.50 -21.12
C MET A 952 13.10 -17.04 -21.44
N HIS A 953 12.89 -17.63 -22.61
CA HIS A 953 11.59 -18.22 -22.98
C HIS A 953 11.23 -19.44 -22.10
N GLU A 954 12.18 -20.26 -21.70
CA GLU A 954 11.94 -21.35 -20.73
C GLU A 954 11.52 -20.82 -19.36
N ALA A 955 12.21 -19.79 -18.87
CA ALA A 955 11.85 -19.15 -17.61
C ALA A 955 10.45 -18.53 -17.68
N ALA A 956 10.13 -17.85 -18.79
CA ALA A 956 8.80 -17.31 -19.05
C ALA A 956 7.72 -18.41 -19.09
N LEU A 957 7.99 -19.54 -19.74
CA LEU A 957 7.05 -20.67 -19.83
C LEU A 957 6.76 -21.28 -18.45
N ARG A 958 7.81 -21.52 -17.66
CA ARG A 958 7.65 -22.02 -16.27
C ARG A 958 6.80 -21.08 -15.44
N LEU A 959 7.08 -19.78 -15.49
CA LEU A 959 6.36 -18.76 -14.72
C LEU A 959 4.90 -18.65 -15.21
N ALA A 960 4.67 -18.48 -16.52
CA ALA A 960 3.34 -18.34 -17.11
C ALA A 960 2.46 -19.59 -16.89
N THR A 961 3.08 -20.79 -16.81
CA THR A 961 2.36 -22.02 -16.46
C THR A 961 1.90 -22.00 -15.00
N ARG A 962 2.77 -21.58 -14.09
CA ARG A 962 2.48 -21.50 -12.66
C ARG A 962 1.35 -20.51 -12.35
N ILE A 963 1.33 -19.36 -13.03
CA ILE A 963 0.29 -18.33 -12.85
C ILE A 963 -0.93 -18.52 -13.76
N ALA A 964 -1.00 -19.63 -14.51
CA ALA A 964 -2.06 -19.95 -15.46
C ALA A 964 -2.38 -18.81 -16.47
N HIS A 965 -1.33 -18.16 -17.03
CA HIS A 965 -1.47 -17.06 -18.01
C HIS A 965 -1.28 -17.57 -19.44
N PRO A 966 -2.36 -17.91 -20.19
CA PRO A 966 -2.26 -18.62 -21.45
C PRO A 966 -1.53 -17.84 -22.55
N TYR A 967 -1.70 -16.52 -22.62
CA TYR A 967 -1.05 -15.73 -23.66
C TYR A 967 0.48 -15.78 -23.56
N GLU A 968 1.04 -15.58 -22.36
CA GLU A 968 2.49 -15.64 -22.16
C GLU A 968 3.05 -17.07 -22.30
N GLN A 969 2.25 -18.11 -22.00
CA GLN A 969 2.62 -19.50 -22.32
C GLN A 969 2.76 -19.71 -23.84
N GLY A 970 1.80 -19.21 -24.61
CA GLY A 970 1.83 -19.31 -26.09
C GLY A 970 3.03 -18.55 -26.68
N ARG A 971 3.32 -17.35 -26.17
CA ARG A 971 4.48 -16.54 -26.58
C ARG A 971 5.81 -17.22 -26.28
N ALA A 972 5.94 -17.82 -25.09
CA ALA A 972 7.16 -18.55 -24.70
C ALA A 972 7.37 -19.79 -25.56
N LEU A 973 6.32 -20.57 -25.80
CA LEU A 973 6.37 -21.73 -26.70
C LEU A 973 6.75 -21.34 -28.15
N ALA A 974 6.22 -20.24 -28.67
CA ALA A 974 6.60 -19.71 -29.98
C ALA A 974 8.08 -19.32 -30.03
N GLY A 975 8.60 -18.66 -28.99
CA GLY A 975 10.03 -18.28 -28.88
C GLY A 975 10.95 -19.52 -28.84
N LEU A 976 10.56 -20.57 -28.11
CA LEU A 976 11.29 -21.85 -28.08
C LEU A 976 11.23 -22.56 -29.42
N ALA A 977 10.06 -22.56 -30.05
CA ALA A 977 9.91 -23.15 -31.39
C ALA A 977 10.84 -22.46 -32.41
N GLU A 978 10.95 -21.15 -32.35
CA GLU A 978 11.90 -20.40 -33.17
C GLU A 978 13.37 -20.74 -32.88
N HIS A 979 13.72 -21.01 -31.62
CA HIS A 979 15.08 -21.45 -31.24
C HIS A 979 15.40 -22.82 -31.85
N PHE A 980 14.47 -23.78 -31.73
CA PHE A 980 14.68 -25.14 -32.21
C PHE A 980 14.57 -25.30 -33.75
N ALA A 981 14.03 -24.30 -34.46
CA ALA A 981 13.82 -24.40 -35.91
C ALA A 981 15.10 -24.72 -36.73
N GLY A 982 16.28 -24.28 -36.23
CA GLY A 982 17.58 -24.56 -36.84
C GLY A 982 18.35 -25.73 -36.20
N ILE A 983 17.83 -26.37 -35.15
CA ILE A 983 18.52 -27.36 -34.32
C ILE A 983 17.80 -28.72 -34.38
N ASP A 984 16.51 -28.73 -34.10
CA ASP A 984 15.62 -29.90 -34.06
C ASP A 984 14.22 -29.53 -34.58
N SER A 985 13.94 -29.82 -35.81
CA SER A 985 12.67 -29.48 -36.46
C SER A 985 11.46 -30.20 -35.84
N ALA A 986 11.66 -31.38 -35.25
CA ALA A 986 10.59 -32.10 -34.59
C ALA A 986 10.22 -31.44 -33.24
N GLU A 987 11.21 -30.96 -32.51
CA GLU A 987 10.98 -30.20 -31.28
C GLU A 987 10.35 -28.84 -31.59
N ALA A 988 10.84 -28.12 -32.59
CA ALA A 988 10.25 -26.87 -33.06
C ALA A 988 8.77 -27.04 -33.43
N ARG A 989 8.42 -28.11 -34.16
CA ARG A 989 7.05 -28.43 -34.53
C ARG A 989 6.17 -28.68 -33.29
N ARG A 990 6.66 -29.45 -32.31
CA ARG A 990 5.90 -29.71 -31.06
C ARG A 990 5.59 -28.44 -30.32
N HIS A 991 6.55 -27.53 -30.23
CA HIS A 991 6.35 -26.22 -29.57
C HIS A 991 5.36 -25.34 -30.35
N TRP A 992 5.44 -25.28 -31.67
CA TRP A 992 4.48 -24.56 -32.51
C TRP A 992 3.06 -25.13 -32.41
N GLU A 993 2.88 -26.44 -32.38
CA GLU A 993 1.57 -27.07 -32.19
C GLU A 993 0.93 -26.70 -30.85
N ARG A 994 1.72 -26.71 -29.79
CA ARG A 994 1.26 -26.29 -28.47
C ARG A 994 0.90 -24.80 -28.43
N ALA A 995 1.74 -23.93 -29.00
CA ALA A 995 1.47 -22.49 -29.09
C ALA A 995 0.20 -22.20 -29.89
N LEU A 996 0.02 -22.90 -31.06
CA LEU A 996 -1.15 -22.76 -31.91
C LEU A 996 -2.44 -23.17 -31.20
N ALA A 997 -2.40 -24.26 -30.42
CA ALA A 997 -3.56 -24.69 -29.63
C ALA A 997 -4.03 -23.61 -28.65
N ILE A 998 -3.08 -22.91 -27.99
CA ILE A 998 -3.37 -21.80 -27.10
C ILE A 998 -3.92 -20.60 -27.88
N PHE A 999 -3.23 -20.15 -28.94
CA PHE A 999 -3.61 -18.97 -29.71
C PHE A 999 -4.97 -19.15 -30.43
N ARG A 1000 -5.31 -20.36 -30.90
CA ARG A 1000 -6.63 -20.68 -31.48
C ARG A 1000 -7.73 -20.58 -30.45
N ARG A 1001 -7.51 -21.11 -29.23
CA ARG A 1001 -8.49 -21.03 -28.15
C ARG A 1001 -8.76 -19.57 -27.75
N MET A 1002 -7.73 -18.71 -27.75
CA MET A 1002 -7.86 -17.29 -27.40
C MET A 1002 -8.37 -16.44 -28.59
N GLY A 1003 -8.33 -16.90 -29.82
CA GLY A 1003 -8.71 -16.15 -31.00
C GLY A 1003 -7.73 -15.05 -31.42
N VAL A 1004 -6.49 -15.07 -30.90
CA VAL A 1004 -5.49 -14.03 -31.15
C VAL A 1004 -4.82 -14.12 -32.52
N PRO A 1005 -4.37 -12.99 -33.13
CA PRO A 1005 -3.76 -12.94 -34.45
C PRO A 1005 -2.50 -13.78 -34.60
N GLU A 1006 -1.74 -14.02 -33.53
CA GLU A 1006 -0.53 -14.84 -33.47
C GLU A 1006 -0.75 -16.28 -33.96
N ARG A 1007 -2.00 -16.77 -33.98
CA ARG A 1007 -2.34 -18.05 -34.56
C ARG A 1007 -1.96 -18.18 -36.05
N LEU A 1008 -2.06 -17.06 -36.79
CA LEU A 1008 -1.75 -17.06 -38.22
C LEU A 1008 -0.25 -17.26 -38.48
N GLU A 1009 0.60 -16.68 -37.66
CA GLU A 1009 2.04 -16.89 -37.67
C GLU A 1009 2.38 -18.34 -37.32
N ALA A 1010 1.78 -18.87 -36.23
CA ALA A 1010 2.00 -20.27 -35.83
C ALA A 1010 1.56 -21.26 -36.92
N GLU A 1011 0.42 -21.02 -37.61
CA GLU A 1011 -0.06 -21.83 -38.74
C GLU A 1011 0.91 -21.80 -39.92
N ARG A 1012 1.43 -20.60 -40.24
CA ARG A 1012 2.42 -20.43 -41.31
C ARG A 1012 3.70 -21.17 -40.99
N ARG A 1013 4.25 -21.04 -39.81
CA ARG A 1013 5.45 -21.70 -39.34
C ARG A 1013 5.33 -23.23 -39.35
N LEU A 1014 4.18 -23.74 -38.93
CA LEU A 1014 3.90 -25.19 -38.98
C LEU A 1014 3.79 -25.73 -40.43
N ALA A 1015 3.40 -24.91 -41.38
CA ALA A 1015 3.39 -25.27 -42.78
C ALA A 1015 4.80 -25.24 -43.42
N GLU A 1016 5.72 -24.46 -42.87
CA GLU A 1016 7.12 -24.34 -43.29
C GLU A 1016 8.01 -25.42 -42.65
N THR A 1017 7.65 -25.99 -41.53
CA THR A 1017 8.31 -27.09 -40.80
C THR A 1017 7.68 -28.43 -41.13
#